data_375940a0589b0794fffd5935139ef43b
#
_entry.id   375940a0589b0794fffd5935139ef43b
#
_cell.length_a   1.000
_cell.length_b   1.000
_cell.length_c   1.000
_cell.angle_alpha   90.00
_cell.angle_beta   90.00
_cell.angle_gamma   90.00
#
_symmetry.space_group_name_H-M   'P 1'
#
loop_
_entity.id
_entity.type
_entity.pdbx_description
1 polymer ?
#
loop_
_entity_poly.entity_id
_entity_poly.type
_entity_poly.pdbx_seq_one_letter_code
_entity_poly.pdbx_strand_id
1 'polypeptide(L)'
;MWLALLFQVSLGLEIFLVPHSHCDPGWIEPIDWYYDRQVRGIFKNILTLFEENPDRKIVWSETFFLKMFMEETDEANRQKLRDYVNSGRIEFVGGGFSQSDEANSDLESVTRQIENGHKYLQEEFGIERVKVGWQIDPFGHSAMTPSLWEKFGYEYLVINRIDTELRDQLRREKSLEFLWKGANIGTTNGIFTHVLYEHYDPPEMLNPQNSGQCLRGNYDNSKVENCAQKLKEYATKHGSAYRTDKVMILYGDDFTYMNWDQAKQMYEKAEKLRDYINSGKLGDITMKIATASEYFEAVKQASPIVPLYKGDFFPYVTSGYYWTGFYTTWPEFKQEVFETHRLLRGAELALAIEEQEGIVPQEASVVLHHDGITGTCRPHVLSDYSRRLKIDKAKALKALQKVLKKTKLEEGIKIQGEFRVLELYNSLNWEREELLHVESANPYIEIIDWNLQSVPSQAVFDNVSGRFLVYFKLKLPALSFLSVFVKEHSERCPDCAVMSEKSEDNIKVSDKYNTILLNTEGYVEYIKNGKTFELKQKLVKYQGDQGGAYIYRPSSWSEELSDLSLDQVTVSKGPIVTFLQVIWRRERSYPSSKYYYQNIILHNSPSFIWKVGTYATRNEEILMRLTNSEMADEPWFITSNSGDLRYRRFYSPETSKQIGMNMYPIPGGLLVKSNDSFLRLHSKSFIGAGMHSKDSFELLLHRNLAQDDSRGLAHGVNDNTFVEHEFEVELAESFSQEHFWESYYRKTAPVLEFGVVSKSNFELSLGGLEDSAEIRDTWGFKTSHSLGISDKNVYLMGALVKNKEVILKVKNFSSKFQAIGWKGLEFKQKMTINGFEVPESVHSWITSTEMEYSKKPDSGFAYDLPSEAEESFTGKVLLEPNELVAYKVEFGEAATYSEDPPLRLDMKIDSFLAEKSIENSVAETTETEFKTFEYALVMVVSYATVFALCVYYVKKKVRRD
;
A
#
# COMPACT_ATOMS: atom_id res chain seq x y z
N MET A 1 -12.59 -59.28 4.65
CA MET A 1 -11.50 -58.49 5.20
C MET A 1 -10.48 -58.32 4.07
N TRP A 2 -10.72 -57.28 3.25
CA TRP A 2 -9.84 -56.94 2.13
C TRP A 2 -8.79 -55.96 2.64
N LEU A 3 -7.54 -56.39 2.69
CA LEU A 3 -6.39 -55.48 2.82
C LEU A 3 -6.29 -54.69 1.53
N ALA A 4 -6.66 -53.43 1.56
CA ALA A 4 -6.23 -52.50 0.57
C ALA A 4 -4.73 -52.23 0.82
N LEU A 5 -3.89 -52.88 0.06
CA LEU A 5 -2.49 -52.47 -0.14
C LEU A 5 -2.54 -51.10 -0.82
N LEU A 6 -2.43 -50.07 -0.05
CA LEU A 6 -2.00 -48.78 -0.53
C LEU A 6 -0.55 -48.97 -1.02
N PHE A 7 -0.40 -49.18 -2.30
CA PHE A 7 0.85 -48.90 -2.98
C PHE A 7 1.00 -47.39 -2.92
N GLN A 8 1.72 -46.93 -1.92
CA GLN A 8 2.36 -45.61 -2.01
C GLN A 8 3.37 -45.76 -3.14
N VAL A 9 2.94 -45.44 -4.39
CA VAL A 9 3.89 -45.18 -5.46
C VAL A 9 4.73 -44.03 -4.93
N SER A 10 5.95 -44.32 -4.58
CA SER A 10 6.96 -43.30 -4.34
C SER A 10 7.10 -42.56 -5.66
N LEU A 11 6.34 -41.49 -5.84
CA LEU A 11 6.53 -40.57 -6.94
C LEU A 11 7.93 -40.01 -6.76
N GLY A 12 8.79 -40.18 -7.75
CA GLY A 12 10.16 -39.70 -7.69
C GLY A 12 10.20 -38.16 -7.59
N LEU A 13 11.23 -37.63 -6.95
CA LEU A 13 11.45 -36.22 -6.79
C LEU A 13 11.57 -35.54 -8.17
N GLU A 14 10.77 -34.52 -8.45
CA GLU A 14 10.82 -33.79 -9.73
C GLU A 14 11.32 -32.36 -9.49
N ILE A 15 12.46 -32.02 -10.10
CA ILE A 15 13.09 -30.71 -10.02
C ILE A 15 12.64 -29.84 -11.20
N PHE A 16 12.08 -28.68 -10.87
CA PHE A 16 11.79 -27.59 -11.80
C PHE A 16 12.85 -26.51 -11.61
N LEU A 17 13.84 -26.50 -12.50
CA LEU A 17 14.86 -25.47 -12.52
C LEU A 17 14.30 -24.28 -13.30
N VAL A 18 14.04 -23.16 -12.60
CA VAL A 18 13.38 -21.98 -13.16
C VAL A 18 14.42 -20.86 -13.36
N PRO A 19 14.91 -20.65 -14.60
CA PRO A 19 15.78 -19.52 -14.89
C PRO A 19 15.04 -18.18 -14.72
N HIS A 20 15.70 -17.23 -14.05
CA HIS A 20 15.20 -15.88 -13.86
C HIS A 20 16.35 -14.88 -13.76
N SER A 21 16.06 -13.60 -13.89
CA SER A 21 16.97 -12.52 -13.55
C SER A 21 16.20 -11.48 -12.75
N HIS A 22 16.64 -11.20 -11.54
CA HIS A 22 16.11 -10.09 -10.74
C HIS A 22 16.80 -8.81 -11.21
N CYS A 23 16.02 -7.81 -11.58
CA CYS A 23 16.55 -6.58 -12.17
C CYS A 23 15.87 -5.37 -11.55
N ASP A 24 16.56 -4.73 -10.60
CA ASP A 24 16.02 -3.55 -9.92
C ASP A 24 15.93 -2.36 -10.87
N PRO A 25 14.74 -1.76 -11.08
CA PRO A 25 14.65 -0.51 -11.82
C PRO A 25 15.10 0.66 -10.94
N GLY A 26 16.40 0.69 -10.64
CA GLY A 26 17.08 1.64 -9.78
C GLY A 26 17.34 1.12 -8.36
N TRP A 27 18.57 1.20 -7.90
CA TRP A 27 19.03 0.85 -6.56
C TRP A 27 20.37 1.53 -6.25
N ILE A 28 21.48 0.94 -6.66
CA ILE A 28 22.83 1.54 -6.54
C ILE A 28 23.05 2.55 -7.66
N GLU A 29 22.49 2.27 -8.82
CA GLU A 29 22.53 3.10 -10.01
C GLU A 29 21.12 3.38 -10.55
N PRO A 30 20.92 4.46 -11.32
CA PRO A 30 19.62 4.78 -11.91
C PRO A 30 19.13 3.77 -12.93
N ILE A 31 17.82 3.77 -13.19
CA ILE A 31 17.14 2.86 -14.14
C ILE A 31 17.86 2.81 -15.51
N ASP A 32 18.13 3.98 -16.10
CA ASP A 32 18.72 4.08 -17.42
C ASP A 32 20.15 3.49 -17.46
N TRP A 33 20.90 3.63 -16.37
CA TRP A 33 22.23 3.04 -16.26
C TRP A 33 22.17 1.51 -16.21
N TYR A 34 21.26 0.93 -15.38
CA TYR A 34 21.07 -0.51 -15.33
C TYR A 34 20.58 -1.08 -16.66
N TYR A 35 19.66 -0.37 -17.30
CA TYR A 35 19.21 -0.77 -18.63
C TYR A 35 20.36 -0.83 -19.64
N ASP A 36 21.12 0.25 -19.74
CA ASP A 36 22.21 0.38 -20.73
C ASP A 36 23.36 -0.60 -20.49
N ARG A 37 23.70 -0.84 -19.23
CA ARG A 37 24.88 -1.62 -18.87
C ARG A 37 24.62 -3.09 -18.61
N GLN A 38 23.40 -3.45 -18.28
CA GLN A 38 23.09 -4.80 -17.82
C GLN A 38 21.89 -5.38 -18.56
N VAL A 39 20.70 -4.82 -18.42
CA VAL A 39 19.43 -5.44 -18.86
C VAL A 39 19.33 -5.58 -20.38
N ARG A 40 19.79 -4.59 -21.14
CA ARG A 40 19.88 -4.68 -22.59
C ARG A 40 20.72 -5.90 -23.02
N GLY A 41 21.82 -6.17 -22.31
CA GLY A 41 22.66 -7.34 -22.53
C GLY A 41 21.92 -8.66 -22.25
N ILE A 42 21.12 -8.71 -21.17
CA ILE A 42 20.32 -9.89 -20.83
C ILE A 42 19.38 -10.25 -21.99
N PHE A 43 18.58 -9.31 -22.48
CA PHE A 43 17.65 -9.58 -23.58
C PHE A 43 18.36 -10.02 -24.87
N LYS A 44 19.46 -9.37 -25.23
CA LYS A 44 20.27 -9.77 -26.38
C LYS A 44 20.82 -11.20 -26.26
N ASN A 45 21.29 -11.55 -25.05
CA ASN A 45 21.80 -12.89 -24.77
C ASN A 45 20.68 -13.93 -24.82
N ILE A 46 19.51 -13.65 -24.24
CA ILE A 46 18.34 -14.53 -24.30
C ILE A 46 17.93 -14.81 -25.74
N LEU A 47 17.82 -13.77 -26.59
CA LEU A 47 17.47 -13.93 -28.00
C LEU A 47 18.40 -14.90 -28.70
N THR A 48 19.71 -14.78 -28.50
CA THR A 48 20.71 -15.64 -29.13
C THR A 48 20.74 -17.04 -28.53
N LEU A 49 20.70 -17.15 -27.20
CA LEU A 49 20.73 -18.44 -26.52
C LEU A 49 19.52 -19.31 -26.88
N PHE A 50 18.36 -18.69 -27.07
CA PHE A 50 17.14 -19.45 -27.38
C PHE A 50 17.10 -19.92 -28.85
N GLU A 51 17.85 -19.30 -29.74
CA GLU A 51 18.06 -19.81 -31.08
C GLU A 51 18.91 -21.11 -31.10
N GLU A 52 19.88 -21.22 -30.15
CA GLU A 52 20.76 -22.38 -30.07
C GLU A 52 20.04 -23.66 -29.58
N ASN A 53 19.05 -23.50 -28.67
CA ASN A 53 18.34 -24.65 -28.12
C ASN A 53 16.87 -24.30 -27.78
N PRO A 54 15.89 -25.02 -28.35
CA PRO A 54 14.46 -24.77 -28.14
C PRO A 54 13.98 -25.11 -26.70
N ASP A 55 14.73 -25.88 -25.93
CA ASP A 55 14.33 -26.28 -24.55
C ASP A 55 14.64 -25.20 -23.52
N ARG A 56 15.37 -24.14 -23.88
CA ARG A 56 15.73 -23.05 -22.96
C ARG A 56 14.51 -22.20 -22.65
N LYS A 57 14.34 -21.89 -21.38
CA LYS A 57 13.23 -21.09 -20.84
C LYS A 57 13.73 -20.08 -19.84
N ILE A 58 12.94 -19.03 -19.60
CA ILE A 58 13.18 -18.03 -18.56
C ILE A 58 11.85 -17.43 -18.09
N VAL A 59 11.79 -16.99 -16.84
CA VAL A 59 10.73 -16.11 -16.36
C VAL A 59 11.24 -14.68 -16.25
N TRP A 60 10.37 -13.70 -16.52
CA TRP A 60 10.71 -12.27 -16.51
C TRP A 60 9.63 -11.48 -15.79
N SER A 61 10.00 -10.59 -14.85
CA SER A 61 9.04 -9.86 -14.02
C SER A 61 8.96 -8.36 -14.28
N GLU A 62 10.08 -7.66 -14.54
CA GLU A 62 10.10 -6.20 -14.65
C GLU A 62 9.66 -5.73 -16.04
N THR A 63 8.36 -5.51 -16.21
CA THR A 63 7.77 -5.09 -17.49
C THR A 63 8.30 -3.73 -17.96
N PHE A 64 8.75 -2.85 -17.05
CA PHE A 64 9.34 -1.57 -17.42
C PHE A 64 10.62 -1.74 -18.25
N PHE A 65 11.52 -2.62 -17.87
CA PHE A 65 12.73 -2.90 -18.63
C PHE A 65 12.45 -3.63 -19.94
N LEU A 66 11.47 -4.54 -19.93
CA LEU A 66 11.00 -5.18 -21.18
C LEU A 66 10.52 -4.13 -22.18
N LYS A 67 9.72 -3.17 -21.70
CA LYS A 67 9.23 -2.06 -22.52
C LYS A 67 10.38 -1.23 -23.11
N MET A 68 11.37 -0.86 -22.30
CA MET A 68 12.55 -0.12 -22.78
C MET A 68 13.27 -0.89 -23.90
N PHE A 69 13.42 -2.22 -23.77
CA PHE A 69 14.06 -3.04 -24.78
C PHE A 69 13.22 -3.14 -26.07
N MET A 70 11.91 -3.34 -25.94
CA MET A 70 11.00 -3.42 -27.09
C MET A 70 10.93 -2.10 -27.86
N GLU A 71 11.04 -0.95 -27.18
CA GLU A 71 11.07 0.38 -27.83
C GLU A 71 12.37 0.63 -28.62
N GLU A 72 13.49 0.10 -28.14
CA GLU A 72 14.80 0.32 -28.74
C GLU A 72 15.13 -0.68 -29.85
N THR A 73 14.73 -1.95 -29.69
CA THR A 73 15.17 -3.03 -30.61
C THR A 73 14.44 -3.01 -31.95
N ASP A 74 15.03 -3.65 -32.95
CA ASP A 74 14.42 -3.80 -34.27
C ASP A 74 13.24 -4.77 -34.29
N GLU A 75 12.42 -4.71 -35.33
CA GLU A 75 11.22 -5.52 -35.46
C GLU A 75 11.51 -7.03 -35.53
N ALA A 76 12.65 -7.45 -36.09
CA ALA A 76 13.02 -8.86 -36.10
C ALA A 76 13.22 -9.43 -34.70
N ASN A 77 13.88 -8.67 -33.84
CA ASN A 77 14.06 -9.03 -32.42
C ASN A 77 12.75 -8.96 -31.62
N ARG A 78 11.89 -7.97 -31.89
CA ARG A 78 10.54 -7.91 -31.31
C ARG A 78 9.74 -9.16 -31.68
N GLN A 79 9.76 -9.56 -32.96
CA GLN A 79 9.05 -10.75 -33.38
C GLN A 79 9.60 -12.02 -32.74
N LYS A 80 10.91 -12.17 -32.60
CA LYS A 80 11.52 -13.30 -31.88
C LYS A 80 11.04 -13.36 -30.43
N LEU A 81 10.99 -12.21 -29.71
CA LEU A 81 10.48 -12.19 -28.34
C LEU A 81 9.02 -12.61 -28.29
N ARG A 82 8.16 -12.12 -29.18
CA ARG A 82 6.76 -12.56 -29.28
C ARG A 82 6.66 -14.08 -29.54
N ASP A 83 7.49 -14.62 -30.41
CA ASP A 83 7.52 -16.06 -30.72
C ASP A 83 7.96 -16.88 -29.49
N TYR A 84 8.94 -16.41 -28.74
CA TYR A 84 9.38 -17.08 -27.51
C TYR A 84 8.32 -17.03 -26.39
N VAL A 85 7.60 -15.93 -26.28
CA VAL A 85 6.45 -15.79 -25.36
C VAL A 85 5.32 -16.74 -25.80
N ASN A 86 4.93 -16.71 -27.05
CA ASN A 86 3.86 -17.55 -27.61
C ASN A 86 4.16 -19.05 -27.52
N SER A 87 5.43 -19.44 -27.60
CA SER A 87 5.86 -20.84 -27.41
C SER A 87 6.05 -21.24 -25.95
N GLY A 88 5.77 -20.36 -24.98
CA GLY A 88 5.93 -20.60 -23.54
C GLY A 88 7.39 -20.72 -23.08
N ARG A 89 8.33 -20.23 -23.86
CA ARG A 89 9.76 -20.21 -23.49
C ARG A 89 10.13 -19.00 -22.63
N ILE A 90 9.43 -17.89 -22.82
CA ILE A 90 9.46 -16.74 -21.91
C ILE A 90 8.10 -16.66 -21.25
N GLU A 91 8.07 -16.73 -19.94
CA GLU A 91 6.87 -16.48 -19.14
C GLU A 91 7.02 -15.15 -18.41
N PHE A 92 6.03 -14.28 -18.56
CA PHE A 92 5.93 -13.10 -17.72
C PHE A 92 5.31 -13.46 -16.38
N VAL A 93 6.02 -13.13 -15.30
CA VAL A 93 5.57 -13.26 -13.91
C VAL A 93 5.49 -11.88 -13.28
N GLY A 94 4.67 -11.69 -12.25
CA GLY A 94 4.44 -10.36 -11.67
C GLY A 94 3.67 -9.43 -12.59
N GLY A 95 4.16 -9.16 -13.76
CA GLY A 95 3.50 -8.41 -14.84
C GLY A 95 3.34 -6.91 -14.62
N GLY A 96 3.61 -6.39 -13.42
CA GLY A 96 3.69 -4.96 -13.15
C GLY A 96 4.96 -4.33 -13.73
N PHE A 97 5.07 -3.01 -13.69
CA PHE A 97 6.29 -2.33 -14.17
C PHE A 97 7.50 -2.68 -13.31
N SER A 98 7.29 -2.92 -12.01
CA SER A 98 8.31 -3.37 -11.06
C SER A 98 7.72 -4.31 -10.02
N GLN A 99 8.57 -5.01 -9.28
CA GLN A 99 8.18 -5.63 -8.01
C GLN A 99 8.03 -4.51 -6.99
N SER A 100 6.76 -4.12 -6.74
CA SER A 100 6.46 -2.98 -5.88
C SER A 100 6.68 -3.30 -4.42
N ASP A 101 7.15 -2.29 -3.66
CA ASP A 101 7.10 -2.31 -2.20
C ASP A 101 5.65 -2.46 -1.71
N GLU A 102 5.47 -3.22 -0.65
CA GLU A 102 4.15 -3.51 -0.08
C GLU A 102 3.89 -2.78 1.26
N ALA A 103 4.91 -2.10 1.79
CA ALA A 103 4.82 -1.36 3.05
C ALA A 103 4.44 0.12 2.87
N ASN A 104 5.06 0.80 1.90
CA ASN A 104 4.90 2.23 1.64
C ASN A 104 4.02 2.52 0.42
N SER A 105 3.34 1.53 -0.10
CA SER A 105 2.41 1.66 -1.21
C SER A 105 0.98 1.44 -0.73
N ASP A 106 0.04 2.03 -1.44
CA ASP A 106 -1.38 1.85 -1.17
C ASP A 106 -2.08 1.07 -2.27
N LEU A 107 -3.32 0.67 -1.98
CA LEU A 107 -4.16 -0.09 -2.89
C LEU A 107 -4.24 0.53 -4.29
N GLU A 108 -4.40 1.85 -4.38
CA GLU A 108 -4.61 2.54 -5.66
C GLU A 108 -3.34 2.61 -6.49
N SER A 109 -2.22 2.95 -5.87
CA SER A 109 -0.93 3.06 -6.55
C SER A 109 -0.44 1.71 -7.05
N VAL A 110 -0.56 0.65 -6.23
CA VAL A 110 -0.21 -0.72 -6.64
C VAL A 110 -1.12 -1.22 -7.75
N THR A 111 -2.44 -0.97 -7.64
CA THR A 111 -3.39 -1.31 -8.71
C THR A 111 -2.95 -0.69 -10.04
N ARG A 112 -2.65 0.61 -10.05
CA ARG A 112 -2.24 1.34 -11.26
C ARG A 112 -0.96 0.79 -11.88
N GLN A 113 0.05 0.48 -11.05
CA GLN A 113 1.32 -0.03 -11.58
C GLN A 113 1.17 -1.43 -12.21
N ILE A 114 0.37 -2.32 -11.61
CA ILE A 114 0.07 -3.64 -12.18
C ILE A 114 -0.73 -3.48 -13.49
N GLU A 115 -1.76 -2.62 -13.50
CA GLU A 115 -2.55 -2.36 -14.71
C GLU A 115 -1.72 -1.86 -15.88
N ASN A 116 -0.80 -0.91 -15.64
CA ASN A 116 0.05 -0.36 -16.67
C ASN A 116 0.96 -1.44 -17.28
N GLY A 117 1.49 -2.33 -16.45
CA GLY A 117 2.27 -3.46 -16.91
C GLY A 117 1.42 -4.46 -17.72
N HIS A 118 0.25 -4.86 -17.21
CA HIS A 118 -0.66 -5.77 -17.89
C HIS A 118 -1.18 -5.20 -19.21
N LYS A 119 -1.54 -3.90 -19.23
CA LYS A 119 -1.93 -3.22 -20.47
C LYS A 119 -0.82 -3.33 -21.51
N TYR A 120 0.42 -3.04 -21.11
CA TYR A 120 1.57 -3.16 -22.02
C TYR A 120 1.76 -4.60 -22.53
N LEU A 121 1.69 -5.60 -21.65
CA LEU A 121 1.82 -7.02 -22.03
C LEU A 121 0.69 -7.47 -22.96
N GLN A 122 -0.51 -6.97 -22.78
CA GLN A 122 -1.63 -7.24 -23.67
C GLN A 122 -1.43 -6.60 -25.05
N GLU A 123 -1.07 -5.32 -25.10
CA GLU A 123 -0.91 -4.58 -26.35
C GLU A 123 0.26 -5.12 -27.18
N GLU A 124 1.35 -5.50 -26.56
CA GLU A 124 2.58 -5.89 -27.23
C GLU A 124 2.68 -7.40 -27.52
N PHE A 125 2.15 -8.24 -26.62
CA PHE A 125 2.31 -9.70 -26.68
C PHE A 125 0.98 -10.46 -26.74
N GLY A 126 -0.18 -9.78 -26.65
CA GLY A 126 -1.48 -10.43 -26.60
C GLY A 126 -1.76 -11.21 -25.31
N ILE A 127 -1.00 -10.94 -24.24
CA ILE A 127 -1.18 -11.60 -22.96
C ILE A 127 -2.37 -10.97 -22.23
N GLU A 128 -3.46 -11.72 -22.13
CA GLU A 128 -4.66 -11.25 -21.44
C GLU A 128 -4.53 -11.32 -19.93
N ARG A 129 -3.77 -12.30 -19.42
CA ARG A 129 -3.64 -12.56 -17.98
C ARG A 129 -2.26 -13.11 -17.63
N VAL A 130 -1.63 -12.49 -16.64
CA VAL A 130 -0.45 -13.05 -15.97
C VAL A 130 -0.93 -14.00 -14.88
N LYS A 131 -0.43 -15.24 -14.87
CA LYS A 131 -0.91 -16.30 -13.94
C LYS A 131 -0.18 -16.29 -12.61
N VAL A 132 1.11 -15.97 -12.60
CA VAL A 132 1.99 -16.10 -11.45
C VAL A 132 2.39 -14.72 -10.96
N GLY A 133 2.00 -14.39 -9.75
CA GLY A 133 2.51 -13.24 -9.01
C GLY A 133 3.94 -13.49 -8.55
N TRP A 134 4.77 -12.42 -8.55
CA TRP A 134 6.20 -12.56 -8.29
C TRP A 134 6.70 -11.39 -7.44
N GLN A 135 6.85 -11.66 -6.13
CA GLN A 135 7.29 -10.68 -5.14
C GLN A 135 8.43 -11.31 -4.31
N ILE A 136 9.57 -11.55 -4.99
CA ILE A 136 10.68 -12.30 -4.38
C ILE A 136 11.64 -11.42 -3.57
N ASP A 137 11.61 -10.10 -3.77
CA ASP A 137 12.53 -9.19 -3.10
C ASP A 137 11.90 -8.11 -2.20
N PRO A 138 10.62 -7.71 -2.31
CA PRO A 138 10.01 -6.77 -1.36
C PRO A 138 10.15 -7.19 0.10
N PHE A 139 10.37 -6.24 1.01
CA PHE A 139 10.80 -6.47 2.40
C PHE A 139 9.62 -6.68 3.34
N GLY A 140 9.08 -7.88 3.33
CA GLY A 140 7.80 -8.22 3.95
C GLY A 140 6.63 -8.03 2.99
N HIS A 141 5.48 -8.62 3.34
CA HIS A 141 4.35 -8.69 2.43
C HIS A 141 3.05 -8.28 3.11
N SER A 142 2.28 -7.47 2.42
CA SER A 142 0.98 -6.96 2.87
C SER A 142 -0.12 -8.00 2.69
N ALA A 143 -1.06 -8.07 3.63
CA ALA A 143 -2.28 -8.83 3.45
C ALA A 143 -3.14 -8.34 2.27
N MET A 144 -2.92 -7.14 1.77
CA MET A 144 -3.56 -6.65 0.53
C MET A 144 -3.12 -7.42 -0.71
N THR A 145 -1.86 -7.85 -0.76
CA THR A 145 -1.25 -8.49 -1.94
C THR A 145 -2.04 -9.70 -2.43
N PRO A 146 -2.29 -10.75 -1.65
CA PRO A 146 -3.00 -11.91 -2.15
C PRO A 146 -4.42 -11.57 -2.63
N SER A 147 -5.12 -10.71 -1.90
CA SER A 147 -6.50 -10.35 -2.24
C SER A 147 -6.59 -9.48 -3.49
N LEU A 148 -5.70 -8.52 -3.64
CA LEU A 148 -5.63 -7.67 -4.83
C LEU A 148 -5.23 -8.48 -6.06
N TRP A 149 -4.23 -9.34 -5.96
CA TRP A 149 -3.73 -10.14 -7.06
C TRP A 149 -4.77 -11.17 -7.52
N GLU A 150 -5.52 -11.77 -6.60
CA GLU A 150 -6.68 -12.60 -6.95
C GLU A 150 -7.72 -11.80 -7.79
N LYS A 151 -7.99 -10.53 -7.43
CA LYS A 151 -8.88 -9.66 -8.21
C LYS A 151 -8.31 -9.29 -9.60
N PHE A 152 -7.01 -9.36 -9.78
CA PHE A 152 -6.36 -9.26 -11.10
C PHE A 152 -6.40 -10.56 -11.91
N GLY A 153 -6.84 -11.66 -11.31
CA GLY A 153 -6.95 -12.96 -11.96
C GLY A 153 -5.68 -13.82 -11.89
N TYR A 154 -4.75 -13.53 -10.97
CA TYR A 154 -3.62 -14.41 -10.72
C TYR A 154 -4.07 -15.72 -10.07
N GLU A 155 -3.39 -16.80 -10.42
CA GLU A 155 -3.66 -18.14 -9.89
C GLU A 155 -2.68 -18.51 -8.78
N TYR A 156 -1.46 -18.01 -8.86
CA TYR A 156 -0.35 -18.39 -8.00
C TYR A 156 0.44 -17.15 -7.58
N LEU A 157 1.12 -17.24 -6.44
CA LEU A 157 2.00 -16.17 -5.94
C LEU A 157 3.30 -16.76 -5.39
N VAL A 158 4.43 -16.19 -5.78
CA VAL A 158 5.75 -16.49 -5.22
C VAL A 158 6.20 -15.31 -4.37
N ILE A 159 6.53 -15.58 -3.12
CA ILE A 159 7.08 -14.61 -2.16
C ILE A 159 8.36 -15.15 -1.50
N ASN A 160 9.14 -14.26 -0.90
CA ASN A 160 10.40 -14.65 -0.29
C ASN A 160 10.64 -14.05 1.11
N ARG A 161 10.64 -12.72 1.25
CA ARG A 161 11.12 -12.04 2.45
C ARG A 161 10.07 -12.02 3.55
N ILE A 162 10.03 -13.09 4.34
CA ILE A 162 9.22 -13.23 5.55
C ILE A 162 10.15 -13.41 6.77
N ASP A 163 9.60 -13.28 7.98
CA ASP A 163 10.34 -13.53 9.22
C ASP A 163 11.06 -14.89 9.17
N THR A 164 12.35 -14.90 9.48
CA THR A 164 13.20 -16.10 9.40
C THR A 164 12.73 -17.19 10.36
N GLU A 165 12.26 -16.85 11.56
CA GLU A 165 11.76 -17.83 12.52
C GLU A 165 10.45 -18.46 12.02
N LEU A 166 9.57 -17.64 11.43
CA LEU A 166 8.36 -18.13 10.79
C LEU A 166 8.68 -19.03 9.60
N ARG A 167 9.62 -18.67 8.74
CA ARG A 167 10.05 -19.51 7.63
C ARG A 167 10.57 -20.85 8.12
N ASP A 168 11.38 -20.88 9.18
CA ASP A 168 11.90 -22.11 9.77
C ASP A 168 10.79 -22.99 10.39
N GLN A 169 9.75 -22.35 10.94
CA GLN A 169 8.55 -23.06 11.39
C GLN A 169 7.83 -23.72 10.20
N LEU A 170 7.53 -22.92 9.16
CA LEU A 170 6.85 -23.41 7.95
C LEU A 170 7.64 -24.55 7.27
N ARG A 171 8.97 -24.48 7.24
CA ARG A 171 9.83 -25.58 6.75
C ARG A 171 9.59 -26.86 7.53
N ARG A 172 9.62 -26.81 8.86
CA ARG A 172 9.40 -27.97 9.72
C ARG A 172 8.02 -28.59 9.56
N GLU A 173 7.02 -27.74 9.32
CA GLU A 173 5.61 -28.12 9.17
C GLU A 173 5.23 -28.51 7.74
N LYS A 174 6.17 -28.47 6.79
CA LYS A 174 5.92 -28.67 5.36
C LYS A 174 4.82 -27.75 4.83
N SER A 175 4.92 -26.49 5.18
CA SER A 175 3.89 -25.47 4.97
C SER A 175 4.42 -24.21 4.30
N LEU A 176 5.51 -24.30 3.53
CA LEU A 176 5.98 -23.23 2.67
C LEU A 176 5.07 -22.99 1.46
N GLU A 177 4.09 -23.87 1.25
CA GLU A 177 2.98 -23.68 0.33
C GLU A 177 1.67 -23.69 1.09
N PHE A 178 0.87 -22.65 0.88
CA PHE A 178 -0.41 -22.46 1.55
C PHE A 178 -1.38 -21.66 0.68
N LEU A 179 -2.64 -21.72 1.05
CA LEU A 179 -3.64 -20.80 0.51
C LEU A 179 -3.59 -19.53 1.36
N TRP A 180 -3.23 -18.40 0.73
CA TRP A 180 -3.15 -17.13 1.44
C TRP A 180 -4.40 -16.29 1.23
N LYS A 181 -5.22 -16.19 2.29
CA LYS A 181 -6.40 -15.33 2.34
C LYS A 181 -6.03 -14.07 3.12
N GLY A 182 -5.81 -12.99 2.40
CA GLY A 182 -5.30 -11.73 2.94
C GLY A 182 -6.38 -10.79 3.48
N ALA A 183 -6.38 -9.57 2.95
CA ALA A 183 -7.32 -8.53 3.32
C ALA A 183 -8.74 -8.83 2.83
N ASN A 184 -9.73 -8.37 3.60
CA ASN A 184 -11.12 -8.47 3.18
C ASN A 184 -11.47 -7.33 2.20
N ILE A 185 -11.39 -7.62 0.91
CA ILE A 185 -11.82 -6.70 -0.16
C ILE A 185 -12.94 -7.33 -1.03
N GLY A 186 -13.93 -7.91 -0.40
CA GLY A 186 -14.99 -8.70 -0.99
C GLY A 186 -14.69 -10.19 -0.97
N THR A 187 -15.53 -11.00 -1.61
CA THR A 187 -15.32 -12.44 -1.67
C THR A 187 -14.01 -12.77 -2.35
N THR A 188 -13.10 -13.38 -1.61
CA THR A 188 -11.83 -13.91 -2.08
C THR A 188 -11.69 -15.35 -1.57
N ASN A 189 -11.21 -16.23 -2.45
CA ASN A 189 -10.96 -17.62 -2.10
C ASN A 189 -9.58 -17.81 -1.48
N GLY A 190 -8.71 -16.81 -1.65
CA GLY A 190 -7.30 -16.86 -1.37
C GLY A 190 -6.49 -17.34 -2.56
N ILE A 191 -5.21 -17.00 -2.61
CA ILE A 191 -4.29 -17.33 -3.69
C ILE A 191 -3.29 -18.40 -3.23
N PHE A 192 -3.03 -19.40 -4.07
CA PHE A 192 -2.00 -20.39 -3.76
C PHE A 192 -0.63 -19.73 -3.75
N THR A 193 0.01 -19.75 -2.59
CA THR A 193 1.27 -19.03 -2.35
C THR A 193 2.41 -19.98 -2.06
N HIS A 194 3.51 -19.79 -2.76
CA HIS A 194 4.79 -20.47 -2.56
C HIS A 194 5.78 -19.50 -1.92
N VAL A 195 6.31 -19.85 -0.76
CA VAL A 195 7.43 -19.17 -0.12
C VAL A 195 8.71 -19.89 -0.50
N LEU A 196 9.70 -19.14 -1.00
CA LEU A 196 11.00 -19.72 -1.33
C LEU A 196 11.64 -20.35 -0.11
N TYR A 197 12.28 -21.50 -0.31
CA TYR A 197 12.94 -22.25 0.76
C TYR A 197 14.06 -21.42 1.41
N GLU A 198 14.93 -20.82 0.61
CA GLU A 198 16.01 -19.90 1.00
C GLU A 198 15.79 -18.56 0.30
N HIS A 199 16.83 -17.86 -0.07
CA HIS A 199 16.76 -16.66 -0.89
C HIS A 199 16.47 -17.03 -2.37
N TYR A 200 16.31 -16.03 -3.23
CA TYR A 200 16.03 -16.26 -4.67
C TYR A 200 17.28 -16.59 -5.50
N ASP A 201 18.47 -16.48 -4.92
CA ASP A 201 19.70 -16.90 -5.56
C ASP A 201 19.76 -18.42 -5.77
N PRO A 202 20.49 -18.92 -6.78
CA PRO A 202 20.58 -20.33 -7.03
C PRO A 202 21.40 -21.03 -5.94
N PRO A 203 21.29 -22.39 -5.81
CA PRO A 203 22.12 -23.12 -4.87
C PRO A 203 23.61 -22.79 -5.03
N GLU A 204 24.35 -22.65 -3.92
CA GLU A 204 25.75 -22.21 -3.92
C GLU A 204 26.62 -22.93 -4.98
N MET A 205 26.40 -24.22 -5.18
CA MET A 205 27.14 -25.00 -6.18
C MET A 205 26.84 -24.56 -7.62
N LEU A 206 25.69 -23.94 -7.86
CA LEU A 206 25.22 -23.45 -9.16
C LEU A 206 25.25 -21.91 -9.26
N ASN A 207 25.65 -21.20 -8.19
CA ASN A 207 25.66 -19.75 -8.17
C ASN A 207 26.86 -19.20 -8.96
N PRO A 208 26.65 -18.49 -10.08
CA PRO A 208 27.73 -17.96 -10.89
C PRO A 208 28.51 -16.84 -10.20
N GLN A 209 27.89 -16.08 -9.30
CA GLN A 209 28.53 -14.99 -8.57
C GLN A 209 29.49 -15.52 -7.52
N ASN A 210 29.14 -16.58 -6.81
CA ASN A 210 29.94 -17.22 -5.77
C ASN A 210 30.92 -18.27 -6.30
N SER A 211 31.18 -18.27 -7.62
CA SER A 211 32.09 -19.22 -8.25
C SER A 211 31.67 -20.70 -8.09
N GLY A 212 30.38 -20.97 -8.19
CA GLY A 212 29.75 -22.27 -7.98
C GLY A 212 30.61 -23.44 -8.50
N GLN A 213 30.92 -24.39 -7.66
CA GLN A 213 31.84 -25.51 -8.00
C GLN A 213 31.40 -26.24 -9.25
N CYS A 214 30.09 -26.25 -9.51
CA CYS A 214 29.51 -26.91 -10.68
C CYS A 214 29.44 -26.04 -11.94
N LEU A 215 29.83 -24.78 -11.88
CA LEU A 215 29.89 -23.88 -13.02
C LEU A 215 31.31 -23.64 -13.54
N ARG A 216 32.35 -24.01 -12.79
CA ARG A 216 33.75 -23.78 -13.16
C ARG A 216 34.38 -24.95 -13.93
N GLY A 217 35.30 -24.61 -14.85
CA GLY A 217 36.20 -25.54 -15.55
C GLY A 217 35.52 -26.55 -16.46
N ASN A 218 36.27 -27.54 -16.91
CA ASN A 218 35.73 -28.59 -17.77
C ASN A 218 34.64 -29.41 -17.09
N TYR A 219 33.55 -29.63 -17.78
CA TYR A 219 32.38 -30.34 -17.28
C TYR A 219 32.39 -31.75 -17.85
N ASP A 220 33.37 -32.59 -17.37
CA ASP A 220 33.45 -33.99 -17.72
C ASP A 220 32.40 -34.85 -16.98
N ASN A 221 32.30 -36.11 -17.36
CA ASN A 221 31.28 -37.02 -16.80
C ASN A 221 31.37 -37.18 -15.26
N SER A 222 32.57 -37.19 -14.69
CA SER A 222 32.77 -37.31 -13.24
C SER A 222 32.28 -36.06 -12.51
N LYS A 223 32.51 -34.88 -13.08
CA LYS A 223 32.05 -33.63 -12.50
C LYS A 223 30.54 -33.48 -12.61
N VAL A 224 29.94 -33.86 -13.77
CA VAL A 224 28.50 -33.88 -13.94
C VAL A 224 27.84 -34.77 -12.90
N GLU A 225 28.35 -35.99 -12.69
CA GLU A 225 27.87 -36.94 -11.70
C GLU A 225 27.90 -36.35 -10.29
N ASN A 226 29.05 -35.80 -9.86
CA ASN A 226 29.20 -35.20 -8.55
C ASN A 226 28.23 -34.01 -8.36
N CYS A 227 28.06 -33.16 -9.37
CA CYS A 227 27.15 -32.01 -9.32
C CYS A 227 25.68 -32.45 -9.31
N ALA A 228 25.32 -33.47 -10.06
CA ALA A 228 23.98 -34.03 -10.07
C ALA A 228 23.64 -34.65 -8.72
N GLN A 229 24.60 -35.35 -8.06
CA GLN A 229 24.40 -35.89 -6.73
C GLN A 229 24.17 -34.76 -5.69
N LYS A 230 24.98 -33.70 -5.72
CA LYS A 230 24.78 -32.54 -4.84
C LYS A 230 23.44 -31.84 -5.08
N LEU A 231 23.02 -31.70 -6.32
CA LEU A 231 21.74 -31.11 -6.66
C LEU A 231 20.58 -31.98 -6.15
N LYS A 232 20.69 -33.31 -6.25
CA LYS A 232 19.73 -34.25 -5.66
C LYS A 232 19.63 -34.07 -4.15
N GLU A 233 20.77 -34.00 -3.45
CA GLU A 233 20.80 -33.80 -2.00
C GLU A 233 20.13 -32.48 -1.60
N TYR A 234 20.46 -31.39 -2.33
CA TYR A 234 19.85 -30.09 -2.15
C TYR A 234 18.33 -30.13 -2.39
N ALA A 235 17.89 -30.65 -3.53
CA ALA A 235 16.48 -30.77 -3.87
C ALA A 235 15.70 -31.66 -2.88
N THR A 236 16.32 -32.75 -2.37
CA THR A 236 15.71 -33.61 -1.36
C THR A 236 15.49 -32.84 -0.05
N LYS A 237 16.49 -32.05 0.37
CA LYS A 237 16.38 -31.19 1.54
C LYS A 237 15.26 -30.15 1.37
N HIS A 238 15.23 -29.48 0.23
CA HIS A 238 14.20 -28.44 -0.06
C HIS A 238 12.80 -29.07 -0.17
N GLY A 239 12.65 -30.17 -0.91
CA GLY A 239 11.38 -30.87 -1.07
C GLY A 239 10.77 -31.34 0.26
N SER A 240 11.61 -31.51 1.28
CA SER A 240 11.12 -31.90 2.62
C SER A 240 10.25 -30.81 3.29
N ALA A 241 10.29 -29.56 2.80
CA ALA A 241 9.52 -28.43 3.33
C ALA A 241 8.17 -28.21 2.61
N TYR A 242 7.90 -28.96 1.56
CA TYR A 242 6.67 -28.89 0.77
C TYR A 242 5.88 -30.19 0.90
N ARG A 243 4.64 -30.18 0.44
CA ARG A 243 3.73 -31.33 0.58
C ARG A 243 3.68 -32.23 -0.65
N THR A 244 4.36 -31.83 -1.73
CA THR A 244 4.48 -32.60 -2.95
C THR A 244 5.92 -33.07 -3.16
N ASP A 245 6.13 -33.93 -4.13
CA ASP A 245 7.44 -34.34 -4.63
C ASP A 245 7.99 -33.38 -5.71
N LYS A 246 7.34 -32.24 -5.90
CA LYS A 246 7.74 -31.19 -6.84
C LYS A 246 8.60 -30.16 -6.12
N VAL A 247 9.72 -29.77 -6.71
CA VAL A 247 10.66 -28.80 -6.12
C VAL A 247 11.01 -27.74 -7.13
N MET A 248 10.62 -26.50 -6.86
CA MET A 248 11.07 -25.34 -7.63
C MET A 248 12.44 -24.88 -7.12
N ILE A 249 13.40 -24.74 -8.01
CA ILE A 249 14.71 -24.17 -7.73
C ILE A 249 14.91 -23.01 -8.69
N LEU A 250 15.06 -21.80 -8.13
CA LEU A 250 15.36 -20.62 -8.93
C LEU A 250 16.80 -20.69 -9.44
N TYR A 251 17.01 -20.31 -10.69
CA TYR A 251 18.30 -20.36 -11.36
C TYR A 251 18.63 -19.03 -11.99
N GLY A 252 19.00 -18.11 -11.17
CA GLY A 252 19.32 -16.74 -11.46
C GLY A 252 19.61 -15.99 -10.17
N ASP A 253 19.95 -14.72 -10.30
CA ASP A 253 20.31 -13.81 -9.24
C ASP A 253 20.17 -12.39 -9.79
N ASP A 254 20.62 -11.36 -9.09
CA ASP A 254 20.62 -9.99 -9.56
C ASP A 254 21.36 -9.86 -10.89
N PHE A 255 20.65 -9.34 -11.89
CA PHE A 255 21.15 -9.11 -13.25
C PHE A 255 21.87 -10.31 -13.88
N THR A 256 21.52 -11.52 -13.50
CA THR A 256 22.06 -12.75 -14.11
C THR A 256 21.72 -12.81 -15.59
N TYR A 257 22.55 -13.48 -16.39
CA TYR A 257 22.51 -13.58 -17.85
C TYR A 257 22.98 -12.33 -18.60
N MET A 258 23.47 -11.28 -17.96
CA MET A 258 24.04 -10.12 -18.66
C MET A 258 25.35 -10.41 -19.36
N ASN A 259 26.18 -11.32 -18.81
CA ASN A 259 27.44 -11.74 -19.40
C ASN A 259 27.21 -12.96 -20.31
N TRP A 260 27.60 -12.85 -21.57
CA TRP A 260 27.36 -13.88 -22.58
C TRP A 260 27.96 -15.26 -22.21
N ASP A 261 29.27 -15.28 -21.86
CA ASP A 261 29.94 -16.54 -21.57
C ASP A 261 29.37 -17.22 -20.33
N GLN A 262 29.03 -16.44 -19.32
CA GLN A 262 28.40 -16.93 -18.10
C GLN A 262 26.97 -17.47 -18.41
N ALA A 263 26.17 -16.71 -19.11
CA ALA A 263 24.80 -17.08 -19.48
C ALA A 263 24.78 -18.39 -20.30
N LYS A 264 25.65 -18.50 -21.30
CA LYS A 264 25.79 -19.69 -22.13
C LYS A 264 26.22 -20.89 -21.27
N GLN A 265 27.22 -20.73 -20.42
CA GLN A 265 27.68 -21.80 -19.54
C GLN A 265 26.59 -22.26 -18.55
N MET A 266 25.78 -21.36 -18.02
CA MET A 266 24.68 -21.70 -17.12
C MET A 266 23.69 -22.65 -17.83
N TYR A 267 23.20 -22.29 -19.00
CA TYR A 267 22.29 -23.16 -19.75
C TYR A 267 22.93 -24.49 -20.15
N GLU A 268 24.12 -24.49 -20.76
CA GLU A 268 24.80 -25.73 -21.18
C GLU A 268 25.06 -26.69 -20.04
N LYS A 269 25.37 -26.18 -18.84
CA LYS A 269 25.61 -27.01 -17.66
C LYS A 269 24.31 -27.49 -17.01
N ALA A 270 23.27 -26.65 -16.99
CA ALA A 270 21.93 -27.08 -16.57
C ALA A 270 21.40 -28.20 -17.46
N GLU A 271 21.59 -28.10 -18.79
CA GLU A 271 21.21 -29.12 -19.77
C GLU A 271 21.95 -30.44 -19.50
N LYS A 272 23.25 -30.41 -19.30
CA LYS A 272 24.04 -31.61 -18.96
C LYS A 272 23.62 -32.23 -17.63
N LEU A 273 23.31 -31.43 -16.62
CA LEU A 273 22.80 -31.90 -15.33
C LEU A 273 21.42 -32.58 -15.51
N ARG A 274 20.52 -31.94 -16.23
CA ARG A 274 19.20 -32.49 -16.58
C ARG A 274 19.35 -33.85 -17.26
N ASP A 275 20.17 -33.92 -18.29
CA ASP A 275 20.33 -35.15 -19.06
C ASP A 275 20.94 -36.28 -18.23
N TYR A 276 21.90 -35.97 -17.35
CA TYR A 276 22.47 -36.96 -16.43
C TYR A 276 21.46 -37.42 -15.37
N ILE A 277 20.73 -36.51 -14.76
CA ILE A 277 19.69 -36.85 -13.76
C ILE A 277 18.62 -37.73 -14.42
N ASN A 278 18.11 -37.34 -15.58
CA ASN A 278 17.07 -38.04 -16.32
C ASN A 278 17.52 -39.38 -16.91
N SER A 279 18.83 -39.66 -16.92
CA SER A 279 19.35 -40.95 -17.33
C SER A 279 19.03 -42.11 -16.36
N GLY A 280 18.41 -41.82 -15.21
CA GLY A 280 18.04 -42.79 -14.17
C GLY A 280 19.20 -43.26 -13.28
N LYS A 281 20.41 -42.79 -13.48
CA LYS A 281 21.60 -43.20 -12.69
C LYS A 281 21.53 -42.78 -11.21
N LEU A 282 20.73 -41.79 -10.90
CA LEU A 282 20.55 -41.28 -9.54
C LEU A 282 19.25 -41.82 -8.88
N GLY A 283 18.60 -42.85 -9.49
CA GLY A 283 17.34 -43.44 -9.01
C GLY A 283 16.16 -42.59 -9.44
N ASP A 284 15.10 -42.58 -8.61
CA ASP A 284 13.82 -41.99 -8.95
C ASP A 284 13.83 -40.45 -8.72
N ILE A 285 14.48 -39.74 -9.61
CA ILE A 285 14.55 -38.27 -9.65
C ILE A 285 14.58 -37.81 -11.12
N THR A 286 13.85 -36.73 -11.40
CA THR A 286 13.84 -36.10 -12.69
C THR A 286 14.09 -34.60 -12.58
N MET A 287 14.51 -33.99 -13.67
CA MET A 287 14.76 -32.56 -13.73
C MET A 287 14.32 -32.00 -15.08
N LYS A 288 13.75 -30.81 -15.08
CA LYS A 288 13.47 -30.04 -16.29
C LYS A 288 13.82 -28.57 -16.08
N ILE A 289 14.22 -27.90 -17.16
CA ILE A 289 14.29 -26.43 -17.23
C ILE A 289 12.86 -25.98 -17.49
N ALA A 290 12.30 -25.18 -16.60
CA ALA A 290 10.87 -24.93 -16.55
C ALA A 290 10.56 -23.44 -16.34
N THR A 291 9.32 -23.07 -16.59
CA THR A 291 8.73 -21.81 -16.12
C THR A 291 8.03 -22.02 -14.77
N ALA A 292 7.63 -20.91 -14.14
CA ALA A 292 6.92 -20.94 -12.85
C ALA A 292 5.54 -21.61 -12.99
N SER A 293 4.79 -21.32 -14.05
CA SER A 293 3.50 -21.96 -14.32
C SER A 293 3.61 -23.47 -14.49
N GLU A 294 4.66 -23.97 -15.14
CA GLU A 294 4.87 -25.42 -15.29
C GLU A 294 5.07 -26.12 -13.95
N TYR A 295 5.73 -25.46 -13.00
CA TYR A 295 5.84 -25.95 -11.64
C TYR A 295 4.47 -26.03 -10.96
N PHE A 296 3.73 -24.92 -10.98
CA PHE A 296 2.44 -24.87 -10.32
C PHE A 296 1.40 -25.82 -10.93
N GLU A 297 1.42 -26.01 -12.24
CA GLU A 297 0.55 -27.00 -12.89
C GLU A 297 0.89 -28.44 -12.44
N ALA A 298 2.17 -28.75 -12.20
CA ALA A 298 2.57 -30.04 -11.67
C ALA A 298 2.15 -30.21 -10.18
N VAL A 299 2.26 -29.15 -9.38
CA VAL A 299 1.73 -29.13 -7.99
C VAL A 299 0.22 -29.29 -7.99
N LYS A 300 -0.48 -28.60 -8.88
CA LYS A 300 -1.95 -28.72 -9.03
C LYS A 300 -2.38 -30.14 -9.36
N GLN A 301 -1.67 -30.82 -10.27
CA GLN A 301 -1.93 -32.23 -10.62
C GLN A 301 -1.71 -33.16 -9.43
N ALA A 302 -0.77 -32.86 -8.54
CA ALA A 302 -0.53 -33.61 -7.33
C ALA A 302 -1.62 -33.38 -6.25
N SER A 303 -2.45 -32.35 -6.41
CA SER A 303 -3.59 -31.99 -5.55
C SER A 303 -3.26 -32.00 -4.05
N PRO A 304 -2.25 -31.28 -3.56
CA PRO A 304 -1.90 -31.32 -2.16
C PRO A 304 -2.99 -30.68 -1.30
N ILE A 305 -3.14 -31.18 -0.07
CA ILE A 305 -3.88 -30.46 0.97
C ILE A 305 -2.92 -29.45 1.60
N VAL A 306 -3.19 -28.16 1.43
CA VAL A 306 -2.35 -27.09 1.95
C VAL A 306 -3.03 -26.34 3.09
N PRO A 307 -2.26 -25.72 4.01
CA PRO A 307 -2.85 -24.92 5.07
C PRO A 307 -3.40 -23.60 4.53
N LEU A 308 -4.31 -23.00 5.31
CA LEU A 308 -4.84 -21.68 5.09
C LEU A 308 -4.07 -20.67 5.96
N TYR A 309 -3.47 -19.66 5.35
CA TYR A 309 -2.82 -18.55 6.06
C TYR A 309 -3.69 -17.29 6.00
N LYS A 310 -3.86 -16.63 7.14
CA LYS A 310 -4.55 -15.33 7.26
C LYS A 310 -3.60 -14.37 7.96
N GLY A 311 -3.37 -13.20 7.40
CA GLY A 311 -2.45 -12.22 7.97
C GLY A 311 -1.54 -11.60 6.93
N ASP A 312 -0.58 -10.82 7.41
CA ASP A 312 0.52 -10.28 6.61
C ASP A 312 1.88 -10.83 7.08
N PHE A 313 2.95 -10.40 6.43
CA PHE A 313 4.32 -10.76 6.78
C PHE A 313 5.13 -9.54 7.20
N PHE A 314 4.50 -8.62 7.93
CA PHE A 314 5.18 -7.48 8.57
C PHE A 314 5.32 -7.71 10.07
N PRO A 315 6.49 -7.31 10.64
CA PRO A 315 7.68 -6.84 9.93
C PRO A 315 8.53 -7.99 9.36
N TYR A 316 9.27 -7.73 8.28
CA TYR A 316 10.30 -8.64 7.80
C TYR A 316 11.49 -8.66 8.76
N VAL A 317 11.97 -9.86 9.06
CA VAL A 317 13.09 -10.08 9.99
C VAL A 317 14.07 -11.08 9.40
N THR A 318 15.34 -10.74 9.38
CA THR A 318 16.41 -11.66 9.01
C THR A 318 17.59 -11.53 9.94
N SER A 319 18.14 -12.66 10.40
CA SER A 319 19.26 -12.69 11.35
C SER A 319 19.03 -11.82 12.59
N GLY A 320 17.79 -11.71 13.05
CA GLY A 320 17.38 -10.91 14.19
C GLY A 320 17.34 -9.41 13.95
N TYR A 321 17.44 -8.94 12.71
CA TYR A 321 17.32 -7.52 12.34
C TYR A 321 15.96 -7.24 11.72
N TYR A 322 15.25 -6.22 12.25
CA TYR A 322 13.97 -5.78 11.79
C TYR A 322 14.11 -4.74 10.66
N TRP A 323 13.59 -5.09 9.49
CA TRP A 323 13.58 -4.21 8.33
C TRP A 323 12.35 -3.31 8.41
N THR A 324 12.42 -2.31 9.28
CA THR A 324 11.31 -1.40 9.56
C THR A 324 11.72 0.07 9.46
N GLY A 325 13.01 0.32 9.20
CA GLY A 325 13.52 1.67 8.99
C GLY A 325 13.01 2.28 7.68
N PHE A 326 12.95 1.47 6.63
CA PHE A 326 12.53 1.92 5.31
C PHE A 326 11.07 2.41 5.27
N TYR A 327 10.26 2.13 6.30
CA TYR A 327 8.92 2.70 6.39
C TYR A 327 8.92 4.23 6.42
N THR A 328 10.01 4.85 6.89
CA THR A 328 10.12 6.31 6.99
C THR A 328 11.36 6.88 6.27
N THR A 329 12.30 6.08 5.81
CA THR A 329 13.50 6.56 5.12
C THR A 329 13.14 7.50 3.96
N TRP A 330 13.73 8.70 3.92
CA TRP A 330 13.45 9.79 2.98
C TRP A 330 11.96 10.21 2.98
N PRO A 331 11.44 10.74 4.10
CA PRO A 331 10.01 11.03 4.25
C PRO A 331 9.49 12.09 3.26
N GLU A 332 10.28 13.10 2.88
CA GLU A 332 9.91 14.09 1.88
C GLU A 332 9.66 13.42 0.51
N PHE A 333 10.52 12.48 0.12
CA PHE A 333 10.35 11.74 -1.12
C PHE A 333 9.08 10.87 -1.09
N LYS A 334 8.76 10.23 0.04
CA LYS A 334 7.50 9.47 0.20
C LYS A 334 6.26 10.36 0.07
N GLN A 335 6.34 11.61 0.53
CA GLN A 335 5.28 12.62 0.31
C GLN A 335 5.16 12.95 -1.18
N GLU A 336 6.27 13.17 -1.89
CA GLU A 336 6.27 13.43 -3.34
C GLU A 336 5.62 12.28 -4.12
N VAL A 337 5.91 11.03 -3.78
CA VAL A 337 5.27 9.86 -4.38
C VAL A 337 3.76 9.85 -4.09
N PHE A 338 3.38 10.02 -2.82
CA PHE A 338 1.99 10.05 -2.41
C PHE A 338 1.18 11.12 -3.18
N GLU A 339 1.65 12.35 -3.20
CA GLU A 339 1.00 13.47 -3.91
C GLU A 339 0.87 13.22 -5.41
N THR A 340 1.93 12.67 -6.03
CA THR A 340 1.93 12.38 -7.46
C THR A 340 0.87 11.35 -7.81
N HIS A 341 0.74 10.28 -7.04
CA HIS A 341 -0.29 9.26 -7.28
C HIS A 341 -1.72 9.79 -7.07
N ARG A 342 -1.93 10.72 -6.13
CA ARG A 342 -3.23 11.39 -5.92
C ARG A 342 -3.60 12.28 -7.10
N LEU A 343 -2.63 13.02 -7.59
CA LEU A 343 -2.83 13.86 -8.78
C LEU A 343 -3.14 13.02 -10.02
N LEU A 344 -2.42 11.92 -10.22
CA LEU A 344 -2.65 10.98 -11.33
C LEU A 344 -4.05 10.38 -11.26
N ARG A 345 -4.49 9.92 -10.07
CA ARG A 345 -5.85 9.40 -9.88
C ARG A 345 -6.90 10.42 -10.31
N GLY A 346 -6.78 11.66 -9.84
CA GLY A 346 -7.72 12.71 -10.20
C GLY A 346 -7.73 12.98 -11.70
N ALA A 347 -6.56 13.00 -12.34
CA ALA A 347 -6.45 13.23 -13.77
C ALA A 347 -7.04 12.08 -14.60
N GLU A 348 -6.82 10.83 -14.19
CA GLU A 348 -7.40 9.64 -14.83
C GLU A 348 -8.94 9.65 -14.76
N LEU A 349 -9.50 9.97 -13.59
CA LEU A 349 -10.94 10.09 -13.41
C LEU A 349 -11.53 11.22 -14.26
N ALA A 350 -10.89 12.38 -14.28
CA ALA A 350 -11.36 13.51 -15.08
C ALA A 350 -11.36 13.18 -16.59
N LEU A 351 -10.31 12.48 -17.08
CA LEU A 351 -10.25 12.05 -18.47
C LEU A 351 -11.31 11.00 -18.79
N ALA A 352 -11.52 10.01 -17.90
CA ALA A 352 -12.48 8.95 -18.11
C ALA A 352 -13.93 9.45 -18.15
N ILE A 353 -14.27 10.42 -17.30
CA ILE A 353 -15.58 11.07 -17.33
C ILE A 353 -15.84 11.81 -18.64
N GLU A 354 -14.80 12.35 -19.25
CA GLU A 354 -14.88 13.01 -20.56
C GLU A 354 -14.63 12.02 -21.73
N GLU A 355 -14.71 10.72 -21.47
CA GLU A 355 -14.47 9.65 -22.46
C GLU A 355 -13.16 9.81 -23.24
N GLN A 356 -12.15 10.40 -22.60
CA GLN A 356 -10.85 10.60 -23.20
C GLN A 356 -9.90 9.48 -22.81
N GLU A 357 -9.01 9.15 -23.74
CA GLU A 357 -7.95 8.19 -23.48
C GLU A 357 -7.12 8.61 -22.26
N GLY A 358 -6.90 7.65 -21.36
CA GLY A 358 -6.22 7.87 -20.10
C GLY A 358 -4.74 8.20 -20.25
N ILE A 359 -4.14 8.68 -19.17
CA ILE A 359 -2.69 8.81 -19.03
C ILE A 359 -2.13 7.43 -18.70
N VAL A 360 -0.98 7.08 -19.26
CA VAL A 360 -0.18 5.95 -18.76
C VAL A 360 0.95 6.51 -17.90
N PRO A 361 0.83 6.52 -16.57
CA PRO A 361 1.85 7.05 -15.66
C PRO A 361 2.97 6.04 -15.46
N GLN A 362 3.87 5.96 -16.40
CA GLN A 362 4.95 4.96 -16.42
C GLN A 362 5.98 5.22 -15.34
N GLU A 363 6.36 6.48 -15.19
CA GLU A 363 7.44 6.89 -14.29
C GLU A 363 7.02 6.77 -12.82
N ALA A 364 5.82 7.22 -12.47
CA ALA A 364 5.29 7.06 -11.11
C ALA A 364 5.05 5.59 -10.76
N SER A 365 4.65 4.77 -11.74
CA SER A 365 4.44 3.35 -11.53
C SER A 365 5.73 2.60 -11.22
N VAL A 366 6.82 2.88 -11.92
CA VAL A 366 8.10 2.22 -11.67
C VAL A 366 8.73 2.66 -10.33
N VAL A 367 8.46 3.88 -9.88
CA VAL A 367 8.97 4.39 -8.58
C VAL A 367 8.41 3.63 -7.38
N LEU A 368 7.29 2.89 -7.53
CA LEU A 368 6.81 1.99 -6.47
C LEU A 368 7.71 0.76 -6.26
N HIS A 369 8.77 0.59 -7.06
CA HIS A 369 9.82 -0.39 -6.85
C HIS A 369 10.28 -0.43 -5.38
N HIS A 370 10.63 -1.64 -4.92
CA HIS A 370 11.00 -1.87 -3.51
C HIS A 370 12.31 -1.22 -3.05
N ASP A 371 13.11 -0.61 -3.95
CA ASP A 371 14.20 0.32 -3.63
C ASP A 371 13.89 1.78 -4.04
N GLY A 372 12.76 2.01 -4.68
CA GLY A 372 12.28 3.36 -5.03
C GLY A 372 11.58 4.04 -3.85
N ILE A 373 10.29 3.77 -3.69
CA ILE A 373 9.46 4.38 -2.64
C ILE A 373 9.95 4.09 -1.22
N THR A 374 10.63 2.99 -1.01
CA THR A 374 11.29 2.63 0.25
C THR A 374 12.38 3.62 0.64
N GLY A 375 13.04 4.22 -0.35
CA GLY A 375 14.21 5.06 -0.15
C GLY A 375 15.48 4.28 0.16
N THR A 376 15.51 2.99 -0.16
CA THR A 376 16.67 2.10 0.03
C THR A 376 17.63 2.13 -1.16
N CYS A 377 17.70 3.25 -1.84
CA CYS A 377 18.56 3.53 -2.98
C CYS A 377 19.60 4.60 -2.64
N ARG A 378 20.59 4.76 -3.52
CA ARG A 378 21.59 5.84 -3.37
C ARG A 378 20.99 7.22 -3.65
N PRO A 379 21.53 8.31 -3.06
CA PRO A 379 20.94 9.65 -3.21
C PRO A 379 20.77 10.15 -4.65
N HIS A 380 21.70 9.79 -5.56
CA HIS A 380 21.57 10.18 -6.97
C HIS A 380 20.46 9.40 -7.70
N VAL A 381 20.17 8.16 -7.26
CA VAL A 381 19.05 7.37 -7.75
C VAL A 381 17.73 7.96 -7.23
N LEU A 382 17.68 8.36 -5.96
CA LEU A 382 16.54 9.05 -5.39
C LEU A 382 16.21 10.33 -6.18
N SER A 383 17.25 11.10 -6.54
CA SER A 383 17.09 12.30 -7.39
C SER A 383 16.56 11.98 -8.79
N ASP A 384 16.93 10.83 -9.37
CA ASP A 384 16.37 10.36 -10.63
C ASP A 384 14.89 10.00 -10.49
N TYR A 385 14.51 9.32 -9.42
CA TYR A 385 13.11 9.01 -9.14
C TYR A 385 12.25 10.27 -8.97
N SER A 386 12.73 11.28 -8.22
CA SER A 386 12.06 12.58 -8.11
C SER A 386 11.90 13.26 -9.49
N ARG A 387 12.93 13.21 -10.35
CA ARG A 387 12.84 13.71 -11.72
C ARG A 387 11.75 12.99 -12.52
N ARG A 388 11.64 11.68 -12.38
CA ARG A 388 10.64 10.84 -13.06
C ARG A 388 9.23 11.16 -12.57
N LEU A 389 9.01 11.31 -11.29
CA LEU A 389 7.71 11.74 -10.73
C LEU A 389 7.25 13.08 -11.31
N LYS A 390 8.17 14.04 -11.49
CA LYS A 390 7.84 15.35 -12.09
C LYS A 390 7.35 15.23 -13.54
N ILE A 391 7.82 14.24 -14.30
CA ILE A 391 7.33 13.98 -15.67
C ILE A 391 5.85 13.59 -15.64
N ASP A 392 5.47 12.62 -14.81
CA ASP A 392 4.09 12.16 -14.74
C ASP A 392 3.17 13.18 -14.05
N LYS A 393 3.67 13.92 -13.05
CA LYS A 393 2.97 15.05 -12.46
C LYS A 393 2.63 16.11 -13.52
N ALA A 394 3.58 16.43 -14.42
CA ALA A 394 3.34 17.37 -15.51
C ALA A 394 2.32 16.83 -16.53
N LYS A 395 2.32 15.53 -16.85
CA LYS A 395 1.31 14.90 -17.71
C LYS A 395 -0.09 15.00 -17.08
N ALA A 396 -0.20 14.72 -15.79
CA ALA A 396 -1.46 14.79 -15.05
C ALA A 396 -2.04 16.22 -15.01
N LEU A 397 -1.21 17.21 -14.70
CA LEU A 397 -1.62 18.63 -14.73
C LEU A 397 -2.08 19.06 -16.12
N LYS A 398 -1.35 18.66 -17.17
CA LYS A 398 -1.75 18.95 -18.55
C LYS A 398 -3.09 18.30 -18.93
N ALA A 399 -3.34 17.09 -18.45
CA ALA A 399 -4.61 16.41 -18.66
C ALA A 399 -5.77 17.11 -17.98
N LEU A 400 -5.61 17.47 -16.69
CA LEU A 400 -6.61 18.26 -15.96
C LEU A 400 -6.90 19.59 -16.64
N GLN A 401 -5.87 20.30 -17.08
CA GLN A 401 -6.03 21.56 -17.83
C GLN A 401 -6.75 21.36 -19.17
N LYS A 402 -6.53 20.22 -19.85
CA LYS A 402 -7.24 19.89 -21.10
C LYS A 402 -8.72 19.66 -20.86
N VAL A 403 -9.07 18.91 -19.83
CA VAL A 403 -10.45 18.68 -19.43
C VAL A 403 -11.13 20.01 -19.05
N LEU A 404 -10.48 20.81 -18.20
CA LEU A 404 -10.99 22.11 -17.79
C LEU A 404 -11.27 23.05 -18.99
N LYS A 405 -10.38 23.07 -19.99
CA LYS A 405 -10.59 23.90 -21.20
C LYS A 405 -11.79 23.48 -22.02
N LYS A 406 -12.13 22.19 -22.08
CA LYS A 406 -13.32 21.70 -22.78
C LYS A 406 -14.62 22.05 -22.07
N THR A 407 -14.56 22.16 -20.75
CA THR A 407 -15.74 22.47 -19.92
C THR A 407 -15.98 23.96 -19.76
N LYS A 408 -15.01 24.83 -20.14
CA LYS A 408 -15.20 26.28 -20.12
C LYS A 408 -16.10 26.73 -21.26
N LEU A 409 -17.14 27.47 -20.90
CA LEU A 409 -17.99 28.17 -21.86
C LEU A 409 -17.18 29.23 -22.62
N GLU A 410 -17.46 29.37 -23.92
CA GLU A 410 -16.78 30.31 -24.81
C GLU A 410 -17.11 31.79 -24.48
N GLU A 411 -18.05 32.08 -23.56
CA GLU A 411 -18.51 33.42 -23.23
C GLU A 411 -18.24 33.79 -21.76
N GLY A 412 -17.67 34.95 -21.57
CA GLY A 412 -16.87 35.29 -20.44
C GLY A 412 -17.46 36.21 -19.37
N ILE A 413 -16.97 36.10 -18.14
CA ILE A 413 -17.15 37.01 -16.99
C ILE A 413 -16.07 38.08 -17.01
N LYS A 414 -16.43 39.34 -16.71
CA LYS A 414 -15.48 40.40 -16.43
C LYS A 414 -15.29 40.57 -14.93
N ILE A 415 -14.13 40.20 -14.40
CA ILE A 415 -13.70 40.62 -13.06
C ILE A 415 -12.71 41.77 -13.22
N GLN A 416 -13.01 42.91 -12.59
CA GLN A 416 -12.11 44.06 -12.64
C GLN A 416 -11.00 43.96 -11.59
N GLY A 417 -9.77 44.24 -12.00
CA GLY A 417 -8.59 44.24 -11.14
C GLY A 417 -7.67 43.07 -11.34
N GLU A 418 -6.60 43.04 -10.55
CA GLU A 418 -5.67 41.91 -10.53
C GLU A 418 -6.20 40.82 -9.57
N PHE A 419 -6.28 39.58 -10.04
CA PHE A 419 -6.69 38.46 -9.25
C PHE A 419 -5.97 37.19 -9.71
N ARG A 420 -5.86 36.21 -8.82
CA ARG A 420 -5.41 34.85 -9.13
C ARG A 420 -6.63 33.95 -9.27
N VAL A 421 -6.61 33.04 -10.22
CA VAL A 421 -7.62 31.96 -10.31
C VAL A 421 -7.04 30.72 -9.70
N LEU A 422 -7.75 30.16 -8.75
CA LEU A 422 -7.46 28.86 -8.18
C LEU A 422 -8.47 27.86 -8.75
N GLU A 423 -8.00 26.94 -9.55
CA GLU A 423 -8.82 25.86 -10.07
C GLU A 423 -8.78 24.69 -9.09
N LEU A 424 -9.95 24.22 -8.71
CA LEU A 424 -10.14 23.14 -7.75
C LEU A 424 -10.82 21.95 -8.44
N TYR A 425 -10.38 20.76 -8.15
CA TYR A 425 -11.06 19.56 -8.60
C TYR A 425 -11.35 18.62 -7.42
N ASN A 426 -12.64 18.36 -7.18
CA ASN A 426 -13.07 17.33 -6.26
C ASN A 426 -13.08 15.99 -6.99
N SER A 427 -12.08 15.16 -6.77
CA SER A 427 -12.00 13.84 -7.39
C SER A 427 -12.78 12.75 -6.63
N LEU A 428 -13.48 13.09 -5.55
CA LEU A 428 -14.40 12.19 -4.86
C LEU A 428 -15.76 12.13 -5.58
N ASN A 429 -16.37 10.97 -5.51
CA ASN A 429 -17.69 10.72 -6.07
C ASN A 429 -18.85 11.17 -5.16
N TRP A 430 -18.56 11.98 -4.14
CA TRP A 430 -19.55 12.63 -3.27
C TRP A 430 -19.17 14.07 -3.00
N GLU A 431 -20.18 14.87 -2.66
CA GLU A 431 -20.00 16.25 -2.23
C GLU A 431 -19.19 16.29 -0.92
N ARG A 432 -18.30 17.25 -0.80
CA ARG A 432 -17.59 17.53 0.46
C ARG A 432 -17.47 19.01 0.74
N GLU A 433 -17.51 19.37 2.02
CA GLU A 433 -17.05 20.67 2.49
C GLU A 433 -15.60 20.56 2.87
N GLU A 434 -14.74 21.43 2.33
CA GLU A 434 -13.29 21.38 2.55
C GLU A 434 -12.78 22.70 3.10
N LEU A 435 -11.85 22.61 4.06
CA LEU A 435 -11.06 23.74 4.53
C LEU A 435 -9.87 23.93 3.59
N LEU A 436 -9.84 25.06 2.92
CA LEU A 436 -8.79 25.44 1.99
C LEU A 436 -8.05 26.68 2.51
N HIS A 437 -6.87 26.94 1.99
CA HIS A 437 -6.15 28.17 2.28
C HIS A 437 -5.31 28.62 1.09
N VAL A 438 -5.05 29.92 1.02
CA VAL A 438 -4.10 30.50 0.09
C VAL A 438 -3.05 31.30 0.87
N GLU A 439 -1.82 31.25 0.42
CA GLU A 439 -0.75 32.06 1.00
C GLU A 439 -0.68 33.42 0.36
N SER A 440 -0.49 34.43 1.20
CA SER A 440 -0.28 35.82 0.76
C SER A 440 0.69 36.59 1.68
N ALA A 441 1.39 37.56 1.12
CA ALA A 441 2.13 38.54 1.90
C ALA A 441 1.21 39.60 2.54
N ASN A 442 -0.02 39.71 2.03
CA ASN A 442 -1.01 40.71 2.42
C ASN A 442 -2.23 40.02 3.04
N PRO A 443 -2.76 40.50 4.20
CA PRO A 443 -3.94 39.90 4.81
C PRO A 443 -5.26 40.31 4.11
N TYR A 444 -5.25 41.35 3.27
CA TYR A 444 -6.47 41.89 2.67
C TYR A 444 -6.83 41.16 1.39
N ILE A 445 -7.20 39.89 1.56
CA ILE A 445 -7.56 38.98 0.48
C ILE A 445 -9.08 38.79 0.49
N GLU A 446 -9.69 38.93 -0.66
CA GLU A 446 -11.07 38.58 -0.94
C GLU A 446 -11.09 37.26 -1.72
N ILE A 447 -11.83 36.29 -1.22
CA ILE A 447 -12.09 35.00 -1.88
C ILE A 447 -13.45 35.10 -2.54
N ILE A 448 -13.53 34.85 -3.84
CA ILE A 448 -14.77 34.94 -4.62
C ILE A 448 -15.01 33.58 -5.26
N ASP A 449 -16.18 33.01 -5.06
CA ASP A 449 -16.55 31.70 -5.62
C ASP A 449 -16.93 31.81 -7.12
N TRP A 450 -17.22 30.67 -7.72
CA TRP A 450 -17.63 30.57 -9.12
C TRP A 450 -19.01 31.23 -9.43
N ASN A 451 -19.80 31.56 -8.40
CA ASN A 451 -21.06 32.31 -8.54
C ASN A 451 -20.83 33.82 -8.35
N LEU A 452 -19.58 34.23 -8.29
CA LEU A 452 -19.16 35.62 -8.01
C LEU A 452 -19.63 36.14 -6.64
N GLN A 453 -19.79 35.22 -5.68
CA GLN A 453 -20.10 35.58 -4.32
C GLN A 453 -18.83 35.57 -3.46
N SER A 454 -18.69 36.59 -2.62
CA SER A 454 -17.61 36.60 -1.64
C SER A 454 -17.75 35.47 -0.64
N VAL A 455 -16.70 34.71 -0.48
CA VAL A 455 -16.62 33.58 0.45
C VAL A 455 -16.05 34.07 1.79
N PRO A 456 -16.75 33.84 2.92
CA PRO A 456 -16.19 34.16 4.22
C PRO A 456 -14.81 33.53 4.41
N SER A 457 -13.83 34.36 4.73
CA SER A 457 -12.45 33.95 4.86
C SER A 457 -11.78 34.58 6.09
N GLN A 458 -10.68 33.98 6.52
CA GLN A 458 -9.94 34.37 7.73
C GLN A 458 -8.44 34.36 7.45
N ALA A 459 -7.77 35.47 7.69
CA ALA A 459 -6.33 35.58 7.60
C ALA A 459 -5.66 35.27 8.95
N VAL A 460 -4.73 34.36 8.93
CA VAL A 460 -3.88 33.94 10.06
C VAL A 460 -2.43 34.19 9.70
N PHE A 461 -1.68 34.86 10.53
CA PHE A 461 -0.24 35.02 10.31
C PHE A 461 0.51 33.79 10.78
N ASP A 462 1.23 33.18 9.87
CA ASP A 462 2.11 32.03 10.16
C ASP A 462 3.53 32.54 10.45
N ASN A 463 3.98 32.36 11.69
CA ASN A 463 5.30 32.79 12.12
C ASN A 463 6.44 31.95 11.51
N VAL A 464 6.14 30.77 10.98
CA VAL A 464 7.11 29.88 10.34
C VAL A 464 7.43 30.36 8.93
N SER A 465 6.42 30.56 8.10
CA SER A 465 6.57 31.05 6.72
C SER A 465 6.74 32.58 6.63
N GLY A 466 6.34 33.32 7.66
CA GLY A 466 6.30 34.80 7.65
C GLY A 466 5.21 35.35 6.72
N ARG A 467 4.18 34.55 6.39
CA ARG A 467 3.09 34.90 5.48
C ARG A 467 1.74 34.79 6.16
N PHE A 468 0.72 35.30 5.51
CA PHE A 468 -0.66 35.06 5.90
C PHE A 468 -1.19 33.84 5.19
N LEU A 469 -1.80 32.93 5.97
CA LEU A 469 -2.62 31.83 5.50
C LEU A 469 -4.07 32.28 5.55
N VAL A 470 -4.70 32.45 4.40
CA VAL A 470 -6.09 32.89 4.29
C VAL A 470 -6.98 31.66 4.13
N TYR A 471 -7.62 31.26 5.21
CA TYR A 471 -8.51 30.10 5.29
C TYR A 471 -9.93 30.43 4.86
N PHE A 472 -10.55 29.51 4.14
CA PHE A 472 -11.95 29.56 3.73
C PHE A 472 -12.52 28.15 3.57
N LYS A 473 -13.84 28.01 3.60
CA LYS A 473 -14.52 26.73 3.40
C LYS A 473 -15.35 26.77 2.12
N LEU A 474 -15.31 25.68 1.36
CA LEU A 474 -16.12 25.50 0.16
C LEU A 474 -16.80 24.14 0.17
N LYS A 475 -18.04 24.11 -0.31
CA LYS A 475 -18.72 22.90 -0.68
C LYS A 475 -18.42 22.56 -2.13
N LEU A 476 -17.84 21.42 -2.34
CA LEU A 476 -17.35 20.96 -3.63
C LEU A 476 -18.23 19.79 -4.08
N PRO A 477 -19.04 19.96 -5.14
CA PRO A 477 -19.83 18.85 -5.66
C PRO A 477 -18.97 17.65 -6.07
N ALA A 478 -19.57 16.48 -6.17
CA ALA A 478 -18.89 15.26 -6.59
C ALA A 478 -18.26 15.41 -7.98
N LEU A 479 -17.03 14.93 -8.16
CA LEU A 479 -16.32 14.88 -9.45
C LEU A 479 -16.39 16.20 -10.26
N SER A 480 -16.26 17.33 -9.57
CA SER A 480 -16.46 18.66 -10.15
C SER A 480 -15.21 19.52 -10.17
N PHE A 481 -15.08 20.35 -11.21
CA PHE A 481 -14.14 21.44 -11.30
C PHE A 481 -14.80 22.73 -10.85
N LEU A 482 -14.08 23.55 -10.08
CA LEU A 482 -14.55 24.81 -9.57
C LEU A 482 -13.43 25.85 -9.68
N SER A 483 -13.79 27.04 -10.16
CA SER A 483 -12.85 28.19 -10.18
C SER A 483 -13.13 29.09 -8.99
N VAL A 484 -12.09 29.41 -8.24
CA VAL A 484 -12.12 30.36 -7.14
C VAL A 484 -11.20 31.53 -7.49
N PHE A 485 -11.68 32.75 -7.29
CA PHE A 485 -10.92 33.97 -7.59
C PHE A 485 -10.37 34.54 -6.30
N VAL A 486 -9.07 34.76 -6.27
CA VAL A 486 -8.34 35.31 -5.13
C VAL A 486 -7.91 36.72 -5.50
N LYS A 487 -8.57 37.69 -4.91
CA LYS A 487 -8.32 39.12 -5.18
C LYS A 487 -7.55 39.77 -4.04
N GLU A 488 -6.49 40.41 -4.37
CA GLU A 488 -5.64 41.16 -3.44
C GLU A 488 -6.01 42.64 -3.42
N HIS A 489 -6.21 43.17 -2.22
CA HIS A 489 -6.54 44.59 -2.02
C HIS A 489 -5.38 45.28 -1.30
N SER A 490 -5.13 46.58 -1.66
CA SER A 490 -4.10 47.38 -0.98
C SER A 490 -4.47 47.79 0.44
N GLU A 491 -5.77 47.82 0.73
CA GLU A 491 -6.35 48.20 2.02
C GLU A 491 -7.49 47.24 2.38
N ARG A 492 -7.92 47.27 3.65
CA ARG A 492 -9.02 46.48 4.15
C ARG A 492 -10.32 46.77 3.40
N CYS A 493 -10.98 45.76 2.86
CA CYS A 493 -12.28 45.86 2.22
C CYS A 493 -13.37 45.14 3.05
N PRO A 494 -14.66 45.42 2.80
CA PRO A 494 -15.76 44.77 3.54
C PRO A 494 -15.76 43.25 3.42
N ASP A 495 -15.45 42.75 2.22
CA ASP A 495 -15.46 41.33 1.87
C ASP A 495 -14.08 40.68 1.98
N CYS A 496 -13.07 41.40 2.48
CA CYS A 496 -11.75 40.87 2.76
C CYS A 496 -11.77 39.91 3.93
N ALA A 497 -10.82 39.00 3.94
CA ALA A 497 -10.58 38.06 5.02
C ALA A 497 -10.55 38.76 6.39
N VAL A 498 -11.25 38.14 7.35
CA VAL A 498 -11.25 38.63 8.74
C VAL A 498 -9.90 38.32 9.35
N MET A 499 -9.25 39.34 9.92
CA MET A 499 -8.02 39.12 10.68
C MET A 499 -8.29 38.32 11.95
N SER A 500 -7.49 37.29 12.18
CA SER A 500 -7.54 36.51 13.41
C SER A 500 -7.16 37.35 14.62
N GLU A 501 -7.85 37.16 15.71
CA GLU A 501 -7.52 37.73 17.01
C GLU A 501 -6.54 36.85 17.77
N LYS A 502 -5.50 37.46 18.36
CA LYS A 502 -4.61 36.70 19.26
C LYS A 502 -5.35 36.39 20.56
N SER A 503 -5.24 35.18 21.01
CA SER A 503 -5.80 34.75 22.30
C SER A 503 -4.81 35.03 23.42
N GLU A 504 -5.31 35.48 24.58
CA GLU A 504 -4.51 35.59 25.80
C GLU A 504 -4.20 34.22 26.42
N ASP A 505 -5.09 33.24 26.24
CA ASP A 505 -4.86 31.85 26.61
C ASP A 505 -4.08 31.12 25.51
N ASN A 506 -2.79 30.99 25.70
CA ASN A 506 -1.88 30.34 24.77
C ASN A 506 -1.71 28.83 24.99
N ILE A 507 -2.32 28.26 26.02
CA ILE A 507 -2.15 26.85 26.35
C ILE A 507 -3.43 26.02 26.11
N LYS A 508 -4.58 26.69 25.91
CA LYS A 508 -5.85 26.04 25.65
C LYS A 508 -6.54 26.60 24.42
N VAL A 509 -6.88 25.71 23.50
CA VAL A 509 -7.64 26.05 22.30
C VAL A 509 -8.90 25.20 22.21
N SER A 510 -9.96 25.78 21.71
CA SER A 510 -11.23 25.08 21.52
C SER A 510 -11.98 25.60 20.32
N ASP A 511 -12.70 24.71 19.67
CA ASP A 511 -13.80 25.04 18.75
C ASP A 511 -15.11 24.42 19.24
N LYS A 512 -16.08 24.24 18.35
CA LYS A 512 -17.37 23.64 18.69
C LYS A 512 -17.24 22.18 19.16
N TYR A 513 -16.28 21.44 18.63
CA TYR A 513 -16.12 20.01 18.84
C TYR A 513 -14.96 19.69 19.75
N ASN A 514 -13.82 20.30 19.50
CA ASN A 514 -12.56 19.91 20.09
C ASN A 514 -12.05 20.93 21.11
N THR A 515 -11.41 20.43 22.16
CA THR A 515 -10.59 21.21 23.07
C THR A 515 -9.22 20.54 23.19
N ILE A 516 -8.17 21.32 23.02
CA ILE A 516 -6.79 20.87 23.15
C ILE A 516 -6.10 21.71 24.22
N LEU A 517 -5.42 21.04 25.14
CA LEU A 517 -4.60 21.65 26.17
C LEU A 517 -3.13 21.34 25.88
N LEU A 518 -2.29 22.36 26.00
CA LEU A 518 -0.84 22.21 26.02
C LEU A 518 -0.30 22.25 27.45
N ASN A 519 0.82 21.57 27.65
CA ASN A 519 1.63 21.77 28.85
C ASN A 519 2.54 23.03 28.72
N THR A 520 3.29 23.32 29.75
CA THR A 520 4.20 24.48 29.79
C THR A 520 5.37 24.40 28.82
N GLU A 521 5.64 23.23 28.25
CA GLU A 521 6.68 23.00 27.24
C GLU A 521 6.15 23.12 25.81
N GLY A 522 4.82 23.33 25.66
CA GLY A 522 4.15 23.47 24.38
C GLY A 522 3.70 22.15 23.75
N TYR A 523 3.80 21.03 24.46
CA TYR A 523 3.31 19.74 23.99
C TYR A 523 1.83 19.53 24.34
N VAL A 524 1.12 18.78 23.50
CA VAL A 524 -0.27 18.39 23.79
C VAL A 524 -0.32 17.53 25.03
N GLU A 525 -1.21 17.83 25.95
CA GLU A 525 -1.45 17.12 27.21
C GLU A 525 -2.75 16.33 27.16
N TYR A 526 -3.81 16.89 26.57
CA TYR A 526 -5.02 16.14 26.26
C TYR A 526 -5.79 16.71 25.06
N ILE A 527 -6.64 15.87 24.50
CA ILE A 527 -7.64 16.20 23.49
C ILE A 527 -9.01 15.82 24.03
N LYS A 528 -9.99 16.72 23.89
CA LYS A 528 -11.36 16.46 24.30
C LYS A 528 -12.34 16.72 23.17
N ASN A 529 -13.19 15.72 22.89
CA ASN A 529 -14.34 15.82 22.02
C ASN A 529 -15.48 15.01 22.65
N GLY A 530 -16.35 15.69 23.46
CA GLY A 530 -17.28 15.01 24.35
C GLY A 530 -16.57 14.38 25.57
N LYS A 531 -15.86 13.26 25.36
CA LYS A 531 -14.95 12.64 26.32
C LYS A 531 -13.54 13.22 26.22
N THR A 532 -12.75 13.04 27.27
CA THR A 532 -11.34 13.42 27.29
C THR A 532 -10.49 12.22 26.92
N PHE A 533 -9.55 12.43 26.02
CA PHE A 533 -8.48 11.50 25.72
C PHE A 533 -7.18 12.09 26.28
N GLU A 534 -6.72 11.56 27.40
CA GLU A 534 -5.44 11.97 27.96
C GLU A 534 -4.32 11.55 27.01
N LEU A 535 -3.72 12.53 26.35
CA LEU A 535 -2.69 12.31 25.35
C LEU A 535 -1.48 13.16 25.70
N LYS A 536 -0.44 12.55 26.22
CA LYS A 536 0.83 13.24 26.43
C LYS A 536 1.71 13.07 25.17
N GLN A 537 1.84 14.17 24.44
CA GLN A 537 2.76 14.22 23.29
C GLN A 537 4.15 14.57 23.77
N LYS A 538 5.16 13.95 23.14
CA LYS A 538 6.57 14.40 23.21
C LYS A 538 7.26 14.16 21.87
N LEU A 539 8.21 15.02 21.54
CA LEU A 539 9.19 14.74 20.50
C LEU A 539 10.37 14.05 21.17
N VAL A 540 10.71 12.90 20.63
CA VAL A 540 11.79 12.06 21.14
C VAL A 540 12.78 11.76 20.03
N LYS A 541 14.01 11.51 20.41
CA LYS A 541 15.04 11.03 19.51
C LYS A 541 15.57 9.67 19.93
N TYR A 542 15.92 8.88 18.95
CA TYR A 542 16.75 7.70 19.13
C TYR A 542 18.11 7.93 18.50
N GLN A 543 19.13 7.36 19.10
CA GLN A 543 20.46 7.34 18.49
C GLN A 543 20.49 6.23 17.45
N GLY A 544 20.54 6.62 16.17
CA GLY A 544 20.41 5.73 15.02
C GLY A 544 21.76 5.22 14.47
N ASP A 545 22.73 4.92 15.34
CA ASP A 545 24.08 4.54 14.92
C ASP A 545 24.28 3.04 14.65
N GLN A 546 23.23 2.22 14.73
CA GLN A 546 23.25 0.78 14.44
C GLN A 546 22.27 0.37 13.32
N GLY A 547 21.41 1.26 12.87
CA GLY A 547 20.51 1.07 11.73
C GLY A 547 21.07 1.66 10.44
N GLY A 548 20.26 1.66 9.39
CA GLY A 548 20.57 2.24 8.08
C GLY A 548 19.31 2.45 7.27
N ALA A 549 19.40 2.44 5.97
CA ALA A 549 18.25 2.71 5.10
C ALA A 549 17.12 1.69 5.26
N TYR A 550 17.46 0.43 5.45
CA TYR A 550 16.53 -0.69 5.60
C TYR A 550 16.13 -0.93 7.04
N ILE A 551 17.12 -0.95 7.95
CA ILE A 551 16.97 -1.48 9.30
C ILE A 551 16.69 -0.35 10.29
N TYR A 552 15.68 -0.56 11.15
CA TYR A 552 15.45 0.26 12.33
C TYR A 552 16.08 -0.43 13.55
N ARG A 553 17.23 0.07 13.98
CA ARG A 553 17.99 -0.48 15.11
C ARG A 553 18.71 0.65 15.85
N PRO A 554 17.98 1.40 16.67
CA PRO A 554 18.62 2.39 17.52
C PRO A 554 19.51 1.72 18.57
N SER A 555 20.63 2.37 18.90
CA SER A 555 21.62 1.87 19.88
C SER A 555 21.22 2.15 21.31
N SER A 556 20.37 3.14 21.53
CA SER A 556 19.85 3.53 22.85
C SER A 556 18.34 3.58 22.85
N TRP A 557 17.75 3.48 24.04
CA TRP A 557 16.37 3.84 24.26
C TRP A 557 16.13 5.32 23.94
N SER A 558 14.91 5.67 23.64
CA SER A 558 14.53 7.04 23.31
C SER A 558 14.96 8.02 24.38
N GLU A 559 15.52 9.13 23.94
CA GLU A 559 15.78 10.30 24.76
C GLU A 559 14.79 11.40 24.36
N GLU A 560 14.28 12.12 25.33
CA GLU A 560 13.58 13.35 25.04
C GLU A 560 14.53 14.31 24.34
N LEU A 561 14.01 15.10 23.42
CA LEU A 561 14.78 16.17 22.80
C LEU A 561 14.97 17.31 23.82
N SER A 562 15.75 17.04 24.85
CA SER A 562 16.03 17.96 25.97
C SER A 562 16.79 19.21 25.57
N ASP A 563 17.31 19.24 24.33
CA ASP A 563 17.93 20.39 23.71
C ASP A 563 16.95 21.29 22.93
N LEU A 564 15.64 20.97 23.00
CA LEU A 564 14.57 21.85 22.53
C LEU A 564 14.12 22.80 23.63
N SER A 565 14.10 24.08 23.32
CA SER A 565 13.50 25.12 24.18
C SER A 565 12.27 25.70 23.49
N LEU A 566 11.19 25.86 24.24
CA LEU A 566 10.00 26.54 23.75
C LEU A 566 10.35 28.00 23.41
N ASP A 567 10.19 28.36 22.14
CA ASP A 567 10.45 29.72 21.65
C ASP A 567 9.18 30.56 21.63
N GLN A 568 8.11 30.00 21.06
CA GLN A 568 6.87 30.74 20.87
C GLN A 568 5.65 29.84 20.88
N VAL A 569 4.58 30.31 21.52
CA VAL A 569 3.22 29.80 21.37
C VAL A 569 2.34 30.93 20.87
N THR A 570 1.61 30.70 19.81
CA THR A 570 0.68 31.67 19.23
C THR A 570 -0.67 31.02 19.00
N VAL A 571 -1.73 31.62 19.52
CA VAL A 571 -3.11 31.23 19.25
C VAL A 571 -3.80 32.35 18.48
N SER A 572 -4.35 32.01 17.33
CA SER A 572 -5.10 32.93 16.46
C SER A 572 -6.53 32.40 16.31
N LYS A 573 -7.52 33.14 16.81
CA LYS A 573 -8.95 32.75 16.75
C LYS A 573 -9.70 33.58 15.71
N GLY A 574 -10.66 32.96 15.07
CA GLY A 574 -11.57 33.62 14.14
C GLY A 574 -12.74 32.71 13.73
N PRO A 575 -13.57 33.14 12.81
CA PRO A 575 -14.82 32.45 12.50
C PRO A 575 -14.63 31.15 11.73
N ILE A 576 -13.50 30.98 11.03
CA ILE A 576 -13.23 29.80 10.18
C ILE A 576 -12.37 28.80 10.93
N VAL A 577 -11.26 29.25 11.51
CA VAL A 577 -10.32 28.41 12.22
C VAL A 577 -9.90 28.98 13.58
N THR A 578 -9.57 28.08 14.51
CA THR A 578 -8.70 28.39 15.64
C THR A 578 -7.35 27.74 15.34
N PHE A 579 -6.35 28.57 15.12
CA PHE A 579 -4.99 28.16 14.75
C PHE A 579 -4.06 28.28 15.94
N LEU A 580 -3.46 27.17 16.33
CA LEU A 580 -2.44 27.10 17.38
C LEU A 580 -1.12 26.74 16.74
N GLN A 581 -0.12 27.59 16.93
CA GLN A 581 1.25 27.35 16.49
C GLN A 581 2.19 27.33 17.68
N VAL A 582 3.01 26.29 17.76
CA VAL A 582 4.09 26.16 18.74
C VAL A 582 5.39 26.03 17.98
N ILE A 583 6.39 26.79 18.37
CA ILE A 583 7.74 26.78 17.77
C ILE A 583 8.73 26.49 18.87
N TRP A 584 9.60 25.52 18.63
CA TRP A 584 10.74 25.20 19.48
C TRP A 584 12.03 25.49 18.74
N ARG A 585 13.03 26.00 19.47
CA ARG A 585 14.40 26.14 18.99
C ARG A 585 15.28 25.03 19.56
N ARG A 586 16.17 24.57 18.73
CA ARG A 586 17.19 23.61 19.15
C ARG A 586 18.50 24.32 19.44
N GLU A 587 18.96 24.28 20.70
CA GLU A 587 20.08 25.12 21.20
C GLU A 587 21.43 24.81 20.54
N ARG A 588 21.65 23.61 20.00
CA ARG A 588 22.94 23.15 19.49
C ARG A 588 23.02 22.97 17.97
N SER A 589 22.03 23.42 17.22
CA SER A 589 22.02 23.24 15.77
C SER A 589 22.80 24.36 15.04
N TYR A 590 23.68 23.97 14.12
CA TYR A 590 24.26 24.90 13.16
C TYR A 590 23.72 24.55 11.76
N PRO A 591 23.18 25.49 11.05
CA PRO A 591 22.98 26.91 11.37
C PRO A 591 21.85 27.13 12.40
N SER A 592 21.96 28.20 13.17
CA SER A 592 21.06 28.60 14.28
C SER A 592 19.61 28.90 13.90
N SER A 593 19.20 28.60 12.66
CA SER A 593 17.87 28.84 12.10
C SER A 593 16.98 27.59 12.07
N LYS A 594 17.45 26.42 12.52
CA LYS A 594 16.65 25.19 12.54
C LYS A 594 15.72 25.19 13.74
N TYR A 595 14.44 25.00 13.49
CA TYR A 595 13.38 24.96 14.46
C TYR A 595 12.51 23.72 14.25
N TYR A 596 11.82 23.31 15.29
CA TYR A 596 10.71 22.37 15.22
C TYR A 596 9.45 23.16 15.43
N TYR A 597 8.35 22.71 14.85
CA TYR A 597 7.07 23.32 15.12
C TYR A 597 5.93 22.34 15.07
N GLN A 598 4.82 22.72 15.67
CA GLN A 598 3.53 22.12 15.39
C GLN A 598 2.48 23.19 15.14
N ASN A 599 1.60 22.91 14.18
CA ASN A 599 0.41 23.69 13.94
C ASN A 599 -0.81 22.81 14.17
N ILE A 600 -1.71 23.24 15.03
CA ILE A 600 -2.97 22.59 15.29
C ILE A 600 -4.09 23.50 14.81
N ILE A 601 -4.91 23.01 13.87
CA ILE A 601 -5.93 23.78 13.18
C ILE A 601 -7.29 23.17 13.47
N LEU A 602 -8.03 23.79 14.39
CA LEU A 602 -9.42 23.47 14.69
C LEU A 602 -10.31 24.26 13.75
N HIS A 603 -11.26 23.60 13.10
CA HIS A 603 -12.08 24.23 12.06
C HIS A 603 -13.59 23.93 12.17
N ASN A 604 -14.08 23.78 13.39
CA ASN A 604 -15.47 23.45 13.69
C ASN A 604 -15.89 22.11 13.05
N SER A 605 -15.01 21.11 13.11
CA SER A 605 -15.21 19.73 12.64
C SER A 605 -14.86 18.76 13.78
N PRO A 606 -15.42 17.54 13.78
CA PRO A 606 -14.97 16.49 14.69
C PRO A 606 -13.47 16.18 14.55
N SER A 607 -12.94 16.25 13.33
CA SER A 607 -11.49 16.14 13.08
C SER A 607 -10.80 17.50 13.11
N PHE A 608 -9.49 17.49 13.34
CA PHE A 608 -8.62 18.64 13.25
C PHE A 608 -7.33 18.27 12.50
N ILE A 609 -6.65 19.29 11.96
CA ILE A 609 -5.39 19.11 11.26
C ILE A 609 -4.25 19.35 12.23
N TRP A 610 -3.32 18.40 12.29
CA TRP A 610 -2.10 18.49 13.08
C TRP A 610 -0.87 18.40 12.18
N LYS A 611 -0.15 19.49 12.04
CA LYS A 611 1.08 19.55 11.28
C LYS A 611 2.27 19.55 12.24
N VAL A 612 3.30 18.78 11.91
CA VAL A 612 4.54 18.70 12.69
C VAL A 612 5.74 18.86 11.76
N GLY A 613 6.48 19.93 11.94
CA GLY A 613 7.70 20.19 11.19
C GLY A 613 8.94 19.76 11.96
N THR A 614 9.76 18.90 11.36
CA THR A 614 10.93 18.30 12.00
C THR A 614 12.12 18.22 11.05
N TYR A 615 13.29 18.07 11.64
CA TYR A 615 14.51 17.63 10.96
C TYR A 615 15.31 16.72 11.89
N ALA A 616 16.15 15.86 11.33
CA ALA A 616 17.08 15.04 12.10
C ALA A 616 18.52 15.54 11.92
N THR A 617 19.32 15.57 12.98
CA THR A 617 20.76 15.73 12.86
C THR A 617 21.42 14.37 12.65
N ARG A 618 22.73 14.37 12.39
CA ARG A 618 23.46 13.15 12.05
C ARG A 618 23.28 12.06 13.10
N ASN A 619 22.93 10.87 12.67
CA ASN A 619 22.67 9.67 13.46
C ASN A 619 21.47 9.82 14.44
N GLU A 620 20.49 10.61 14.05
CA GLU A 620 19.24 10.73 14.81
C GLU A 620 18.07 10.18 14.04
N GLU A 621 17.15 9.59 14.78
CA GLU A 621 15.81 9.21 14.34
C GLU A 621 14.82 9.98 15.23
N ILE A 622 13.95 10.78 14.62
CA ILE A 622 13.00 11.67 15.30
C ILE A 622 11.61 11.04 15.26
N LEU A 623 11.00 10.98 16.43
CA LEU A 623 9.67 10.40 16.57
C LEU A 623 8.77 11.35 17.37
N MET A 624 7.48 11.24 17.11
CA MET A 624 6.43 11.79 17.96
C MET A 624 5.88 10.66 18.80
N ARG A 625 6.12 10.72 20.09
CA ARG A 625 5.55 9.78 21.07
C ARG A 625 4.26 10.34 21.62
N LEU A 626 3.27 9.47 21.66
CA LEU A 626 1.93 9.76 22.18
C LEU A 626 1.62 8.73 23.27
N THR A 627 1.44 9.20 24.51
CA THR A 627 1.19 8.36 25.68
C THR A 627 -0.20 8.63 26.21
N ASN A 628 -0.94 7.57 26.50
CA ASN A 628 -2.25 7.63 27.13
C ASN A 628 -2.29 6.65 28.30
N SER A 629 -2.34 7.18 29.54
CA SER A 629 -2.40 6.39 30.77
C SER A 629 -3.69 5.58 30.93
N GLU A 630 -4.72 5.89 30.16
CA GLU A 630 -6.02 5.21 30.17
C GLU A 630 -6.15 4.17 29.05
N MET A 631 -5.06 3.78 28.39
CA MET A 631 -5.12 2.70 27.40
C MET A 631 -5.55 1.39 28.08
N ALA A 632 -6.39 0.62 27.40
CA ALA A 632 -6.90 -0.66 27.87
C ALA A 632 -5.74 -1.63 28.18
N ASP A 633 -5.96 -2.63 29.02
CA ASP A 633 -4.97 -3.69 29.31
C ASP A 633 -4.48 -4.41 28.05
N GLU A 634 -5.32 -4.49 27.03
CA GLU A 634 -4.97 -4.88 25.66
C GLU A 634 -5.24 -3.68 24.72
N PRO A 635 -4.27 -2.80 24.53
CA PRO A 635 -4.45 -1.66 23.65
C PRO A 635 -4.68 -2.11 22.21
N TRP A 636 -5.73 -1.56 21.60
CA TRP A 636 -5.93 -1.76 20.18
C TRP A 636 -5.08 -0.76 19.42
N PHE A 637 -4.00 -1.25 18.86
CA PHE A 637 -3.22 -0.54 17.88
C PHE A 637 -3.49 -1.17 16.52
N ILE A 638 -4.23 -0.46 15.69
CA ILE A 638 -4.70 -0.95 14.40
C ILE A 638 -4.07 -0.09 13.31
N THR A 639 -3.38 -0.73 12.38
CA THR A 639 -2.81 -0.08 11.21
C THR A 639 -3.64 -0.37 9.97
N SER A 640 -3.72 0.60 9.07
CA SER A 640 -4.34 0.43 7.76
C SER A 640 -3.28 0.05 6.73
N ASN A 641 -3.56 -0.98 5.95
CA ASN A 641 -2.82 -1.31 4.74
C ASN A 641 -3.49 -0.75 3.47
N SER A 642 -4.29 0.32 3.62
CA SER A 642 -5.11 0.99 2.61
C SER A 642 -6.31 0.21 2.02
N GLY A 643 -6.49 -1.03 2.40
CA GLY A 643 -7.64 -1.85 1.98
C GLY A 643 -8.32 -2.57 3.12
N ASP A 644 -7.63 -2.72 4.24
CA ASP A 644 -8.09 -3.43 5.42
C ASP A 644 -7.50 -2.80 6.69
N LEU A 645 -8.02 -3.17 7.83
CA LEU A 645 -7.55 -2.75 9.15
C LEU A 645 -6.92 -3.94 9.86
N ARG A 646 -5.68 -3.79 10.32
CA ARG A 646 -4.93 -4.85 10.98
C ARG A 646 -4.63 -4.51 12.42
N TYR A 647 -5.07 -5.37 13.33
CA TYR A 647 -4.67 -5.32 14.74
C TYR A 647 -3.19 -5.70 14.88
N ARG A 648 -2.42 -4.89 15.63
CA ARG A 648 -1.00 -5.11 15.89
C ARG A 648 -0.78 -5.39 17.36
N ARG A 649 -0.25 -6.57 17.65
CA ARG A 649 0.07 -6.97 19.01
C ARG A 649 1.32 -6.26 19.49
N PHE A 650 1.29 -5.78 20.72
CA PHE A 650 2.48 -5.29 21.40
C PHE A 650 3.32 -6.45 21.96
N TYR A 651 4.59 -6.47 21.60
CA TYR A 651 5.57 -7.40 22.16
C TYR A 651 6.44 -6.65 23.18
N SER A 652 6.39 -7.08 24.46
CA SER A 652 7.15 -6.43 25.53
C SER A 652 8.65 -6.50 25.25
N PRO A 653 9.37 -5.39 25.33
CA PRO A 653 10.80 -5.33 25.09
C PRO A 653 11.67 -5.97 26.17
N GLU A 654 11.10 -6.52 27.24
CA GLU A 654 11.86 -7.23 28.28
C GLU A 654 12.70 -8.38 27.75
N THR A 655 12.32 -8.94 26.60
CA THR A 655 13.01 -10.04 25.94
C THR A 655 13.80 -9.61 24.70
N SER A 656 13.62 -8.39 24.20
CA SER A 656 14.31 -7.95 22.99
C SER A 656 14.82 -6.52 23.13
N LYS A 657 16.10 -6.33 22.84
CA LYS A 657 16.68 -5.01 22.60
C LYS A 657 16.22 -4.39 21.28
N GLN A 658 15.08 -4.84 20.73
CA GLN A 658 14.73 -4.58 19.34
C GLN A 658 13.38 -3.88 19.27
N ILE A 659 13.41 -2.57 19.38
CA ILE A 659 12.24 -1.69 19.25
C ILE A 659 11.54 -1.86 17.89
N GLY A 660 12.31 -2.16 16.84
CA GLY A 660 11.80 -2.41 15.50
C GLY A 660 10.74 -3.50 15.37
N MET A 661 10.65 -4.39 16.37
CA MET A 661 9.67 -5.47 16.42
C MET A 661 8.21 -4.96 16.44
N ASN A 662 7.98 -3.82 17.08
CA ASN A 662 6.65 -3.22 17.22
C ASN A 662 6.38 -2.11 16.20
N MET A 663 7.27 -1.90 15.23
CA MET A 663 7.12 -0.90 14.18
C MET A 663 6.45 -1.51 12.95
N TYR A 664 5.39 -0.87 12.47
CA TYR A 664 4.59 -1.31 11.33
C TYR A 664 4.39 -0.17 10.33
N PRO A 665 4.21 -0.47 9.05
CA PRO A 665 3.88 0.56 8.07
C PRO A 665 2.43 1.02 8.24
N ILE A 666 2.19 2.32 8.02
CA ILE A 666 0.85 2.90 8.05
C ILE A 666 0.56 3.65 6.74
N PRO A 667 0.37 2.95 5.63
CA PRO A 667 0.14 3.61 4.33
C PRO A 667 -1.14 4.46 4.28
N GLY A 668 -2.02 4.35 5.25
CA GLY A 668 -3.27 5.11 5.26
C GLY A 668 -3.68 5.67 6.61
N GLY A 669 -3.04 5.24 7.68
CA GLY A 669 -3.36 5.73 9.02
C GLY A 669 -3.43 4.65 10.06
N LEU A 670 -3.80 5.06 11.26
CA LEU A 670 -3.93 4.18 12.41
C LEU A 670 -5.17 4.52 13.26
N LEU A 671 -5.56 3.54 14.04
CA LEU A 671 -6.61 3.65 15.04
C LEU A 671 -6.06 3.13 16.38
N VAL A 672 -6.19 3.92 17.43
CA VAL A 672 -5.80 3.54 18.78
C VAL A 672 -7.02 3.59 19.70
N LYS A 673 -7.29 2.51 20.42
CA LYS A 673 -8.39 2.42 21.39
C LYS A 673 -7.88 2.76 22.78
N SER A 674 -8.53 3.70 23.45
CA SER A 674 -8.58 3.85 24.89
C SER A 674 -9.78 3.09 25.46
N ASN A 675 -9.95 3.07 26.80
CA ASN A 675 -11.06 2.36 27.44
C ASN A 675 -12.43 2.73 26.83
N ASP A 676 -12.66 4.03 26.63
CA ASP A 676 -13.97 4.58 26.24
C ASP A 676 -13.95 5.42 24.98
N SER A 677 -12.84 5.49 24.25
CA SER A 677 -12.69 6.34 23.07
C SER A 677 -11.66 5.80 22.09
N PHE A 678 -11.73 6.30 20.87
CA PHE A 678 -10.83 5.93 19.78
C PHE A 678 -10.15 7.19 19.25
N LEU A 679 -8.84 7.13 19.13
CA LEU A 679 -8.07 8.12 18.39
C LEU A 679 -7.84 7.60 16.98
N ARG A 680 -8.31 8.33 15.97
CA ARG A 680 -8.02 8.10 14.56
C ARG A 680 -6.98 9.08 14.07
N LEU A 681 -6.03 8.59 13.29
CA LEU A 681 -4.99 9.42 12.70
C LEU A 681 -4.76 8.97 11.26
N HIS A 682 -4.95 9.87 10.32
CA HIS A 682 -4.63 9.68 8.91
C HIS A 682 -3.46 10.57 8.52
N SER A 683 -2.43 9.99 7.92
CA SER A 683 -1.25 10.70 7.44
C SER A 683 -1.37 11.04 5.96
N LYS A 684 -0.81 12.17 5.54
CA LYS A 684 -0.60 12.52 4.13
C LYS A 684 0.73 11.96 3.58
N SER A 685 1.35 11.02 4.28
CA SER A 685 2.59 10.39 3.85
C SER A 685 2.67 8.96 4.37
N PHE A 686 3.52 8.17 3.75
CA PHE A 686 3.87 6.85 4.24
C PHE A 686 4.93 6.97 5.32
N ILE A 687 4.64 6.44 6.51
CA ILE A 687 5.53 6.44 7.67
C ILE A 687 5.41 5.13 8.44
N GLY A 688 6.38 4.87 9.31
CA GLY A 688 6.31 3.82 10.31
C GLY A 688 5.63 4.30 11.59
N ALA A 689 4.83 3.44 12.18
CA ALA A 689 4.25 3.66 13.51
C ALA A 689 4.34 2.38 14.34
N GLY A 690 4.52 2.53 15.64
CA GLY A 690 4.67 1.37 16.50
C GLY A 690 4.32 1.63 17.95
N MET A 691 4.13 0.56 18.71
CA MET A 691 3.94 0.66 20.14
C MET A 691 5.31 0.67 20.84
N HIS A 692 5.51 1.68 21.69
CA HIS A 692 6.69 1.78 22.56
C HIS A 692 6.48 1.03 23.88
N SER A 693 5.29 1.16 24.43
CA SER A 693 4.82 0.47 25.63
C SER A 693 3.33 0.19 25.51
N LYS A 694 2.72 -0.44 26.50
CA LYS A 694 1.27 -0.70 26.48
C LYS A 694 0.43 0.59 26.47
N ASP A 695 0.98 1.67 27.00
CA ASP A 695 0.33 2.97 27.14
C ASP A 695 0.85 4.03 26.16
N SER A 696 1.80 3.69 25.31
CA SER A 696 2.36 4.65 24.36
C SER A 696 2.67 4.06 22.98
N PHE A 697 2.49 4.89 21.98
CA PHE A 697 2.85 4.60 20.59
C PHE A 697 3.66 5.75 19.98
N GLU A 698 4.34 5.45 18.91
CA GLU A 698 5.27 6.36 18.25
C GLU A 698 5.02 6.42 16.76
N LEU A 699 5.15 7.63 16.21
CA LEU A 699 5.20 7.89 14.78
C LEU A 699 6.65 8.23 14.42
N LEU A 700 7.28 7.46 13.55
CA LEU A 700 8.63 7.72 13.09
C LEU A 700 8.58 8.81 12.02
N LEU A 701 9.07 10.01 12.34
CA LEU A 701 8.92 11.18 11.49
C LEU A 701 10.13 11.41 10.58
N HIS A 702 11.34 11.21 11.08
CA HIS A 702 12.55 11.54 10.32
C HIS A 702 13.72 10.64 10.70
N ARG A 703 14.61 10.38 9.74
CA ARG A 703 15.81 9.55 9.91
C ARG A 703 16.99 10.18 9.19
N ASN A 704 18.08 10.40 9.91
CA ASN A 704 19.35 10.86 9.35
C ASN A 704 20.49 10.00 9.87
N LEU A 705 20.95 9.05 9.09
CA LEU A 705 21.88 7.99 9.48
C LEU A 705 23.11 8.03 8.59
N ALA A 706 24.29 8.19 9.21
CA ALA A 706 25.53 8.32 8.47
C ALA A 706 26.14 6.97 8.04
N GLN A 707 25.78 5.89 8.73
CA GLN A 707 26.31 4.55 8.46
C GLN A 707 25.41 3.76 7.49
N ASP A 708 26.00 2.75 6.88
CA ASP A 708 25.34 1.72 6.10
C ASP A 708 24.97 0.54 6.99
N ASP A 709 23.81 -0.06 6.78
CA ASP A 709 23.35 -1.25 7.51
C ASP A 709 23.77 -2.59 6.87
N SER A 710 24.72 -2.54 5.94
CA SER A 710 25.32 -3.71 5.28
C SER A 710 24.29 -4.56 4.52
N ARG A 711 23.36 -3.90 3.82
CA ARG A 711 22.36 -4.53 2.95
C ARG A 711 22.61 -4.24 1.46
N GLY A 712 23.84 -3.97 1.09
CA GLY A 712 24.27 -3.80 -0.30
C GLY A 712 24.36 -2.35 -0.76
N LEU A 713 23.70 -1.41 -0.08
CA LEU A 713 23.66 -0.01 -0.49
C LEU A 713 25.02 0.70 -0.38
N ALA A 714 25.84 0.31 0.61
CA ALA A 714 27.14 0.91 0.93
C ALA A 714 27.07 2.44 1.11
N HIS A 715 25.98 2.94 1.66
CA HIS A 715 25.72 4.36 1.86
C HIS A 715 24.73 4.58 3.01
N GLY A 716 24.96 5.61 3.82
CA GLY A 716 24.00 6.06 4.84
C GLY A 716 22.86 6.87 4.25
N VAL A 717 21.79 7.05 5.00
CA VAL A 717 20.61 7.84 4.59
C VAL A 717 20.99 9.32 4.40
N ASN A 718 21.70 9.91 5.36
CA ASN A 718 22.20 11.30 5.33
C ASN A 718 21.12 12.35 4.96
N ASP A 719 19.87 12.15 5.38
CA ASP A 719 18.77 13.04 5.11
C ASP A 719 18.81 14.27 6.04
N ASN A 720 19.16 15.41 5.46
CA ASN A 720 19.26 16.71 6.15
C ASN A 720 18.05 17.62 5.82
N THR A 721 17.02 17.11 5.16
CA THR A 721 15.88 17.92 4.77
C THR A 721 15.03 18.30 5.98
N PHE A 722 14.25 19.35 5.83
CA PHE A 722 13.20 19.70 6.78
C PHE A 722 11.90 19.12 6.26
N VAL A 723 11.18 18.38 7.08
CA VAL A 723 9.95 17.70 6.66
C VAL A 723 8.79 18.14 7.52
N GLU A 724 7.70 18.55 6.90
CA GLU A 724 6.41 18.74 7.54
C GLU A 724 5.53 17.51 7.33
N HIS A 725 5.07 16.91 8.41
CA HIS A 725 4.04 15.88 8.38
C HIS A 725 2.68 16.49 8.68
N GLU A 726 1.68 16.12 7.92
CA GLU A 726 0.30 16.52 8.17
C GLU A 726 -0.55 15.31 8.51
N PHE A 727 -1.21 15.41 9.67
CA PHE A 727 -2.13 14.40 10.17
C PHE A 727 -3.53 14.99 10.28
N GLU A 728 -4.54 14.22 9.89
CA GLU A 728 -5.92 14.47 10.30
C GLU A 728 -6.21 13.60 11.50
N VAL A 729 -6.60 14.22 12.61
CA VAL A 729 -6.80 13.56 13.89
C VAL A 729 -8.24 13.73 14.31
N GLU A 730 -8.85 12.64 14.77
CA GLU A 730 -10.21 12.67 15.31
C GLU A 730 -10.29 11.80 16.56
N LEU A 731 -10.93 12.33 17.57
CA LEU A 731 -11.33 11.58 18.76
C LEU A 731 -12.80 11.19 18.63
N ALA A 732 -13.09 9.89 18.70
CA ALA A 732 -14.42 9.33 18.58
C ALA A 732 -14.80 8.49 19.79
N GLU A 733 -16.08 8.50 20.16
CA GLU A 733 -16.62 7.68 21.26
C GLU A 733 -16.87 6.22 20.85
N SER A 734 -16.99 5.97 19.56
CA SER A 734 -17.21 4.62 19.03
C SER A 734 -16.46 4.44 17.72
N PHE A 735 -16.12 3.21 17.41
CA PHE A 735 -15.55 2.85 16.12
C PHE A 735 -16.65 2.68 15.07
N SER A 736 -16.45 3.29 13.92
CA SER A 736 -17.16 3.01 12.68
C SER A 736 -16.15 2.80 11.56
N GLN A 737 -16.23 1.64 10.95
CA GLN A 737 -15.38 1.29 9.82
C GLN A 737 -15.68 2.21 8.62
N GLU A 738 -16.94 2.48 8.37
CA GLU A 738 -17.40 3.37 7.30
C GLU A 738 -16.81 4.78 7.47
N HIS A 739 -16.89 5.31 8.68
CA HIS A 739 -16.36 6.63 8.95
C HIS A 739 -14.82 6.69 8.91
N PHE A 740 -14.14 5.61 9.31
CA PHE A 740 -12.68 5.51 9.13
C PHE A 740 -12.31 5.61 7.65
N TRP A 741 -12.98 4.85 6.79
CA TRP A 741 -12.70 4.86 5.36
C TRP A 741 -13.15 6.15 4.66
N GLU A 742 -14.27 6.75 5.07
CA GLU A 742 -14.67 8.08 4.57
C GLU A 742 -13.58 9.11 4.84
N SER A 743 -13.08 9.18 6.08
CA SER A 743 -11.98 10.07 6.46
C SER A 743 -10.70 9.75 5.70
N TYR A 744 -10.36 8.46 5.56
CA TYR A 744 -9.22 8.01 4.79
C TYR A 744 -9.29 8.48 3.34
N TYR A 745 -10.39 8.24 2.65
CA TYR A 745 -10.53 8.62 1.24
C TYR A 745 -10.62 10.14 1.04
N ARG A 746 -11.19 10.87 1.98
CA ARG A 746 -11.11 12.34 1.96
C ARG A 746 -9.65 12.83 2.00
N LYS A 747 -8.81 12.18 2.78
CA LYS A 747 -7.40 12.52 2.92
C LYS A 747 -6.56 12.07 1.72
N THR A 748 -6.81 10.86 1.24
CA THR A 748 -6.06 10.28 0.12
C THR A 748 -6.54 10.77 -1.25
N ALA A 749 -7.73 11.35 -1.36
CA ALA A 749 -8.21 12.05 -2.54
C ALA A 749 -8.40 13.55 -2.24
N PRO A 750 -7.33 14.30 -1.98
CA PRO A 750 -7.43 15.71 -1.65
C PRO A 750 -8.07 16.49 -2.80
N VAL A 751 -8.57 17.68 -2.49
CA VAL A 751 -8.92 18.64 -3.54
C VAL A 751 -7.65 18.97 -4.31
N LEU A 752 -7.67 18.71 -5.60
CA LEU A 752 -6.52 19.06 -6.44
C LEU A 752 -6.58 20.55 -6.75
N GLU A 753 -5.54 21.26 -6.33
CA GLU A 753 -5.37 22.67 -6.55
C GLU A 753 -4.39 22.87 -7.71
N PHE A 754 -4.80 23.59 -8.73
CA PHE A 754 -3.91 23.99 -9.80
C PHE A 754 -4.15 25.45 -10.15
N GLY A 755 -3.17 26.29 -9.79
CA GLY A 755 -3.25 27.71 -9.99
C GLY A 755 -3.10 28.13 -11.45
N VAL A 756 -3.98 29.00 -11.92
CA VAL A 756 -3.75 29.79 -13.12
C VAL A 756 -3.35 31.18 -12.67
N VAL A 757 -2.09 31.54 -12.88
CA VAL A 757 -1.64 32.92 -12.64
C VAL A 757 -2.28 33.83 -13.69
N SER A 758 -3.18 34.70 -13.29
CA SER A 758 -3.76 35.68 -14.15
C SER A 758 -2.74 36.85 -14.38
N LYS A 759 -2.58 37.21 -15.63
CA LYS A 759 -2.02 38.52 -15.98
C LYS A 759 -3.12 39.56 -15.88
N SER A 760 -2.75 40.79 -15.56
CA SER A 760 -3.62 41.96 -15.62
C SER A 760 -4.49 41.95 -16.88
N ASN A 761 -5.80 42.10 -16.73
CA ASN A 761 -6.85 42.11 -17.74
C ASN A 761 -7.19 40.75 -18.38
N PHE A 762 -7.77 39.87 -17.59
CA PHE A 762 -8.55 38.76 -18.14
C PHE A 762 -9.98 39.27 -18.36
N GLU A 763 -10.33 39.64 -19.60
CA GLU A 763 -11.71 39.89 -20.00
C GLU A 763 -12.38 38.55 -20.31
N LEU A 764 -13.13 38.04 -19.35
CA LEU A 764 -14.18 37.10 -19.58
C LEU A 764 -15.44 37.91 -19.91
N SER A 765 -15.80 38.08 -21.18
CA SER A 765 -17.01 38.85 -21.51
C SER A 765 -18.23 37.96 -21.51
N LEU A 766 -19.16 38.23 -20.61
CA LEU A 766 -20.53 37.72 -20.70
C LEU A 766 -21.28 38.58 -21.74
N GLY A 767 -21.51 38.02 -22.91
CA GLY A 767 -22.47 38.61 -23.86
C GLY A 767 -23.88 38.49 -23.30
N GLY A 768 -24.49 39.59 -23.06
CA GLY A 768 -25.85 39.89 -22.62
C GLY A 768 -26.82 38.69 -22.48
N LEU A 769 -26.97 38.19 -21.27
CA LEU A 769 -28.07 37.33 -20.88
C LEU A 769 -28.76 37.97 -19.68
N GLU A 770 -30.01 38.44 -19.92
CA GLU A 770 -30.88 39.00 -18.89
C GLU A 770 -31.57 37.93 -18.01
N ASP A 771 -31.33 36.64 -18.16
CA ASP A 771 -31.98 35.59 -17.38
C ASP A 771 -31.00 34.88 -16.47
N SER A 772 -30.99 35.30 -15.20
CA SER A 772 -30.07 34.84 -14.16
C SER A 772 -30.28 33.40 -13.65
N ALA A 773 -31.30 32.66 -14.10
CA ALA A 773 -31.62 31.32 -13.62
C ALA A 773 -30.90 30.20 -14.42
N GLU A 774 -30.79 30.36 -15.73
CA GLU A 774 -30.07 29.36 -16.58
C GLU A 774 -28.56 29.42 -16.42
N ILE A 775 -27.99 30.57 -16.06
CA ILE A 775 -26.54 30.76 -15.86
C ILE A 775 -26.05 30.03 -14.60
N ARG A 776 -26.86 29.93 -13.55
CA ARG A 776 -26.52 29.31 -12.29
C ARG A 776 -26.25 27.80 -12.42
N ASP A 777 -26.89 27.13 -13.36
CA ASP A 777 -26.71 25.70 -13.58
C ASP A 777 -25.49 25.34 -14.45
N THR A 778 -24.91 26.32 -15.14
CA THR A 778 -23.80 26.09 -16.08
C THR A 778 -22.42 26.39 -15.50
N TRP A 779 -22.31 27.06 -14.36
CA TRP A 779 -21.03 27.47 -13.75
C TRP A 779 -20.53 26.56 -12.63
N GLY A 780 -21.36 25.77 -12.02
CA GLY A 780 -20.88 24.56 -11.38
C GLY A 780 -20.56 23.60 -12.51
N PHE A 781 -19.31 23.47 -12.91
CA PHE A 781 -18.90 22.57 -13.96
C PHE A 781 -19.46 21.17 -13.65
N LYS A 782 -20.69 20.94 -14.08
CA LYS A 782 -21.14 19.56 -14.28
C LYS A 782 -20.26 19.10 -15.43
N THR A 783 -19.42 18.10 -15.19
CA THR A 783 -18.95 17.26 -16.28
C THR A 783 -20.13 16.95 -17.17
N SER A 784 -19.95 16.85 -18.50
CA SER A 784 -21.02 16.55 -19.45
C SER A 784 -21.96 15.43 -18.99
N HIS A 785 -21.48 14.61 -18.04
CA HIS A 785 -22.18 13.55 -17.35
C HIS A 785 -22.11 13.78 -15.83
N SER A 786 -23.18 14.33 -15.24
CA SER A 786 -23.27 14.44 -13.78
C SER A 786 -23.43 13.06 -13.15
N LEU A 787 -22.34 12.51 -12.67
CA LEU A 787 -22.32 11.27 -11.89
C LEU A 787 -22.86 11.57 -10.48
N GLY A 788 -24.16 11.54 -10.30
CA GLY A 788 -24.78 11.71 -9.00
C GLY A 788 -24.67 10.43 -8.17
N ILE A 789 -23.52 10.20 -7.53
CA ILE A 789 -23.38 9.15 -6.53
C ILE A 789 -23.65 9.81 -5.19
N SER A 790 -24.75 9.43 -4.55
CA SER A 790 -25.10 9.95 -3.23
C SER A 790 -24.56 9.08 -2.09
N ASP A 791 -24.05 7.87 -2.37
CA ASP A 791 -23.65 6.94 -1.33
C ASP A 791 -22.15 7.12 -0.97
N LYS A 792 -21.93 7.65 0.23
CA LYS A 792 -20.59 7.88 0.80
C LYS A 792 -19.84 6.60 1.18
N ASN A 793 -20.51 5.44 1.16
CA ASN A 793 -19.90 4.16 1.49
C ASN A 793 -19.28 3.47 0.27
N VAL A 794 -19.43 4.06 -0.91
CA VAL A 794 -18.83 3.54 -2.14
C VAL A 794 -17.84 4.55 -2.70
N TYR A 795 -16.63 4.12 -2.87
CA TYR A 795 -15.52 4.93 -3.36
C TYR A 795 -15.19 4.58 -4.80
N LEU A 796 -15.17 5.59 -5.65
CA LEU A 796 -14.68 5.47 -7.02
C LEU A 796 -13.15 5.53 -7.00
N MET A 797 -12.53 4.35 -7.01
CA MET A 797 -11.08 4.19 -6.89
C MET A 797 -10.33 4.69 -8.13
N GLY A 798 -10.89 4.47 -9.30
CA GLY A 798 -10.30 4.87 -10.56
C GLY A 798 -11.15 4.49 -11.76
N ALA A 799 -10.68 4.80 -12.95
CA ALA A 799 -11.30 4.43 -14.21
C ALA A 799 -10.24 4.05 -15.24
N LEU A 800 -10.58 3.10 -16.10
CA LEU A 800 -9.76 2.66 -17.23
C LEU A 800 -10.57 2.86 -18.51
N VAL A 801 -9.98 3.50 -19.51
CA VAL A 801 -10.56 3.56 -20.87
C VAL A 801 -9.84 2.58 -21.74
N LYS A 802 -10.56 1.58 -22.27
CA LYS A 802 -10.04 0.50 -23.10
C LYS A 802 -10.92 0.32 -24.32
N ASN A 803 -10.37 0.43 -25.52
CA ASN A 803 -11.09 0.26 -26.78
C ASN A 803 -12.37 1.12 -26.89
N LYS A 804 -12.36 2.35 -26.40
CA LYS A 804 -13.51 3.26 -26.27
C LYS A 804 -14.55 2.83 -25.22
N GLU A 805 -14.28 1.83 -24.44
CA GLU A 805 -15.11 1.41 -23.32
C GLU A 805 -14.55 1.98 -22.02
N VAL A 806 -15.43 2.39 -21.12
CA VAL A 806 -15.05 2.88 -19.81
C VAL A 806 -15.28 1.79 -18.77
N ILE A 807 -14.24 1.51 -17.97
CA ILE A 807 -14.30 0.53 -16.89
C ILE A 807 -14.09 1.30 -15.59
N LEU A 808 -15.13 1.35 -14.75
CA LEU A 808 -15.06 2.02 -13.46
C LEU A 808 -14.67 1.03 -12.37
N LYS A 809 -13.68 1.38 -11.56
CA LYS A 809 -13.26 0.62 -10.39
C LYS A 809 -13.89 1.21 -9.15
N VAL A 810 -14.65 0.39 -8.46
CA VAL A 810 -15.42 0.80 -7.28
C VAL A 810 -15.06 -0.06 -6.09
N LYS A 811 -15.01 0.56 -4.90
CA LYS A 811 -14.85 -0.15 -3.63
C LYS A 811 -16.01 0.20 -2.71
N ASN A 812 -16.72 -0.82 -2.25
CA ASN A 812 -17.62 -0.71 -1.12
C ASN A 812 -16.78 -0.84 0.16
N PHE A 813 -16.73 0.18 1.00
CA PHE A 813 -16.04 0.13 2.28
C PHE A 813 -16.98 -0.01 3.47
N SER A 814 -18.29 -0.20 3.20
CA SER A 814 -19.27 -0.53 4.22
C SER A 814 -19.19 -2.00 4.65
N SER A 815 -19.60 -2.25 5.88
CA SER A 815 -19.86 -3.60 6.39
C SER A 815 -21.17 -4.21 5.86
N LYS A 816 -21.92 -3.46 5.02
CA LYS A 816 -23.21 -3.86 4.45
C LYS A 816 -23.16 -3.90 2.93
N PHE A 817 -24.10 -4.65 2.34
CA PHE A 817 -24.33 -4.60 0.91
C PHE A 817 -24.79 -3.19 0.49
N GLN A 818 -24.24 -2.70 -0.61
CA GLN A 818 -24.58 -1.40 -1.17
C GLN A 818 -25.07 -1.57 -2.60
N ALA A 819 -26.26 -1.05 -2.88
CA ALA A 819 -26.77 -0.98 -4.25
C ALA A 819 -26.28 0.32 -4.89
N ILE A 820 -25.51 0.21 -5.97
CA ILE A 820 -25.07 1.36 -6.75
C ILE A 820 -25.85 1.47 -8.05
N GLY A 821 -26.28 2.69 -8.35
CA GLY A 821 -26.84 3.04 -9.64
C GLY A 821 -26.49 4.49 -9.88
N TRP A 822 -25.93 4.80 -11.02
CA TRP A 822 -25.48 6.15 -11.33
C TRP A 822 -26.30 6.73 -12.46
N LYS A 823 -26.75 7.96 -12.25
CA LYS A 823 -27.52 8.66 -13.29
C LYS A 823 -26.65 8.80 -14.54
N GLY A 824 -27.17 8.34 -15.68
CA GLY A 824 -26.44 8.40 -16.94
C GLY A 824 -25.42 7.30 -17.18
N LEU A 825 -25.33 6.30 -16.29
CA LEU A 825 -24.48 5.13 -16.49
C LEU A 825 -25.30 3.84 -16.50
N GLU A 826 -25.02 2.98 -17.45
CA GLU A 826 -25.52 1.62 -17.52
C GLU A 826 -24.40 0.63 -17.26
N PHE A 827 -24.51 -0.16 -16.19
CA PHE A 827 -23.55 -1.22 -15.87
C PHE A 827 -23.83 -2.43 -16.73
N LYS A 828 -22.86 -2.82 -17.56
CA LYS A 828 -23.04 -3.91 -18.54
C LYS A 828 -22.46 -5.23 -18.06
N GLN A 829 -21.26 -5.22 -17.48
CA GLN A 829 -20.56 -6.44 -17.14
C GLN A 829 -19.61 -6.22 -15.95
N LYS A 830 -19.56 -7.21 -15.05
CA LYS A 830 -18.54 -7.30 -14.00
C LYS A 830 -17.22 -7.77 -14.61
N MET A 831 -16.14 -7.07 -14.32
CA MET A 831 -14.83 -7.28 -14.90
C MET A 831 -13.80 -7.49 -13.79
N THR A 832 -12.67 -8.10 -14.12
CA THR A 832 -11.47 -8.01 -13.28
C THR A 832 -10.98 -6.57 -13.22
N ILE A 833 -10.14 -6.24 -12.25
CA ILE A 833 -9.67 -4.84 -12.03
C ILE A 833 -8.92 -4.30 -13.25
N ASN A 834 -8.28 -5.15 -14.04
CA ASN A 834 -7.61 -4.81 -15.28
C ASN A 834 -8.52 -4.86 -16.52
N GLY A 835 -9.84 -5.02 -16.36
CA GLY A 835 -10.82 -4.96 -17.44
C GLY A 835 -10.91 -6.21 -18.30
N PHE A 836 -10.59 -7.39 -17.78
CA PHE A 836 -10.88 -8.69 -18.41
C PHE A 836 -12.13 -9.32 -17.80
N GLU A 837 -12.68 -10.32 -18.49
CA GLU A 837 -13.77 -11.11 -17.90
C GLU A 837 -13.33 -11.78 -16.61
N VAL A 838 -14.23 -11.84 -15.63
CA VAL A 838 -13.95 -12.51 -14.36
C VAL A 838 -13.72 -14.01 -14.64
N PRO A 839 -12.57 -14.58 -14.32
CA PRO A 839 -12.34 -15.99 -14.55
C PRO A 839 -13.27 -16.85 -13.69
N GLU A 840 -13.77 -17.95 -14.24
CA GLU A 840 -14.40 -19.00 -13.45
C GLU A 840 -13.45 -19.45 -12.33
N SER A 841 -13.98 -19.79 -11.13
CA SER A 841 -13.18 -19.94 -9.92
C SER A 841 -11.96 -20.85 -10.13
N VAL A 842 -10.78 -20.26 -10.02
CA VAL A 842 -9.50 -20.89 -10.33
C VAL A 842 -9.08 -21.90 -9.24
N HIS A 843 -9.66 -21.81 -8.05
CA HIS A 843 -9.19 -22.51 -6.85
C HIS A 843 -10.07 -23.65 -6.37
N SER A 844 -11.03 -24.11 -7.17
CA SER A 844 -11.94 -25.23 -6.82
C SER A 844 -11.21 -26.56 -6.55
N TRP A 845 -9.96 -26.69 -6.96
CA TRP A 845 -9.13 -27.88 -6.76
C TRP A 845 -8.31 -27.84 -5.45
N ILE A 846 -8.22 -26.68 -4.76
CA ILE A 846 -7.40 -26.55 -3.56
C ILE A 846 -8.23 -26.91 -2.33
N THR A 847 -7.78 -27.96 -1.62
CA THR A 847 -8.29 -28.28 -0.29
C THR A 847 -7.34 -27.68 0.75
N SER A 848 -7.88 -26.87 1.67
CA SER A 848 -7.08 -26.24 2.73
C SER A 848 -7.56 -26.63 4.13
N THR A 849 -6.65 -26.61 5.09
CA THR A 849 -6.92 -26.75 6.52
C THR A 849 -6.44 -25.51 7.25
N GLU A 850 -7.16 -25.08 8.28
CA GLU A 850 -6.71 -23.95 9.09
C GLU A 850 -5.37 -24.25 9.76
N MET A 851 -4.46 -23.27 9.74
CA MET A 851 -3.18 -23.35 10.43
C MET A 851 -3.28 -22.65 11.78
N GLU A 852 -2.97 -23.36 12.85
CA GLU A 852 -2.73 -22.75 14.15
C GLU A 852 -1.24 -22.44 14.30
N TYR A 853 -0.90 -21.17 14.50
CA TYR A 853 0.45 -20.74 14.78
C TYR A 853 0.63 -20.44 16.26
N SER A 854 1.79 -20.77 16.79
CA SER A 854 2.19 -20.42 18.17
C SER A 854 2.35 -18.92 18.38
N LYS A 855 2.62 -18.15 17.30
CA LYS A 855 2.41 -16.71 17.23
C LYS A 855 1.16 -16.51 16.40
N LYS A 856 0.01 -16.24 17.04
CA LYS A 856 -1.22 -15.90 16.31
C LYS A 856 -0.90 -14.75 15.37
N PRO A 857 -1.07 -14.93 14.05
CA PRO A 857 -1.05 -13.78 13.16
C PRO A 857 -2.11 -12.79 13.64
N ASP A 858 -1.81 -11.52 13.50
CA ASP A 858 -2.76 -10.46 13.87
C ASP A 858 -4.09 -10.76 13.16
N SER A 859 -5.10 -11.15 13.93
CA SER A 859 -6.39 -11.51 13.38
C SER A 859 -7.05 -10.27 12.81
N GLY A 860 -7.17 -10.21 11.48
CA GLY A 860 -8.12 -9.29 10.85
C GLY A 860 -9.52 -9.57 11.38
N PHE A 861 -10.36 -8.55 11.52
CA PHE A 861 -11.77 -8.75 11.81
C PHE A 861 -12.39 -9.59 10.70
N ALA A 862 -12.52 -10.90 10.93
CA ALA A 862 -13.20 -11.79 10.00
C ALA A 862 -14.70 -11.66 10.28
N TYR A 863 -15.42 -11.09 9.33
CA TYR A 863 -16.86 -11.26 9.27
C TYR A 863 -17.13 -12.50 8.39
N ASP A 864 -17.82 -13.49 8.92
CA ASP A 864 -18.38 -14.57 8.13
C ASP A 864 -19.46 -13.98 7.22
N LEU A 865 -19.26 -14.05 5.92
CA LEU A 865 -20.22 -13.58 4.93
C LEU A 865 -21.19 -14.70 4.57
N PRO A 866 -22.51 -14.41 4.46
CA PRO A 866 -23.45 -15.34 3.86
C PRO A 866 -23.16 -15.52 2.37
N SER A 867 -23.22 -16.74 1.89
CA SER A 867 -23.06 -17.09 0.50
C SER A 867 -24.29 -16.71 -0.32
N GLU A 868 -24.04 -16.11 -1.47
CA GLU A 868 -24.87 -16.00 -2.68
C GLU A 868 -26.17 -15.20 -2.65
N ALA A 869 -26.20 -14.14 -3.44
CA ALA A 869 -27.38 -13.63 -4.11
C ALA A 869 -27.00 -13.07 -5.49
N GLU A 870 -27.21 -13.84 -6.53
CA GLU A 870 -27.25 -13.33 -7.89
C GLU A 870 -28.67 -12.79 -8.17
N GLU A 871 -28.82 -11.49 -8.26
CA GLU A 871 -29.98 -10.88 -8.95
C GLU A 871 -29.51 -9.64 -9.70
N SER A 872 -29.58 -9.68 -11.01
CA SER A 872 -29.35 -8.54 -11.89
C SER A 872 -30.56 -7.61 -11.87
N PHE A 873 -30.37 -6.41 -11.35
CA PHE A 873 -31.36 -5.33 -11.48
C PHE A 873 -30.96 -4.39 -12.62
N THR A 874 -31.90 -4.07 -13.48
CA THR A 874 -31.70 -3.11 -14.57
C THR A 874 -31.29 -1.74 -14.01
N GLY A 875 -30.06 -1.32 -14.32
CA GLY A 875 -29.51 -0.02 -13.96
C GLY A 875 -28.90 0.12 -12.56
N LYS A 876 -28.92 -0.94 -11.73
CA LYS A 876 -28.27 -0.94 -10.40
C LYS A 876 -27.47 -2.23 -10.21
N VAL A 877 -26.37 -2.11 -9.51
CA VAL A 877 -25.50 -3.24 -9.15
C VAL A 877 -25.39 -3.32 -7.64
N LEU A 878 -25.46 -4.51 -7.09
CA LEU A 878 -25.27 -4.77 -5.67
C LEU A 878 -23.78 -5.08 -5.41
N LEU A 879 -23.16 -4.28 -4.56
CA LEU A 879 -21.79 -4.50 -4.09
C LEU A 879 -21.78 -5.24 -2.76
N GLU A 880 -20.98 -6.28 -2.65
CA GLU A 880 -20.74 -6.97 -1.40
C GLU A 880 -20.01 -6.08 -0.37
N PRO A 881 -20.14 -6.37 0.94
CA PRO A 881 -19.36 -5.68 1.96
C PRO A 881 -17.86 -5.72 1.65
N ASN A 882 -17.19 -4.56 1.76
CA ASN A 882 -15.77 -4.37 1.43
C ASN A 882 -15.35 -4.75 0.00
N GLU A 883 -16.29 -5.00 -0.91
CA GLU A 883 -15.98 -5.43 -2.27
C GLU A 883 -15.19 -4.38 -3.05
N LEU A 884 -14.13 -4.84 -3.69
CA LEU A 884 -13.40 -4.14 -4.73
C LEU A 884 -13.65 -4.84 -6.06
N VAL A 885 -14.22 -4.12 -7.01
CA VAL A 885 -14.62 -4.67 -8.32
C VAL A 885 -14.54 -3.61 -9.41
N ALA A 886 -14.44 -4.03 -10.65
CA ALA A 886 -14.56 -3.18 -11.81
C ALA A 886 -15.81 -3.54 -12.63
N TYR A 887 -16.43 -2.53 -13.24
CA TYR A 887 -17.57 -2.68 -14.14
C TYR A 887 -17.33 -1.95 -15.45
N LYS A 888 -17.60 -2.63 -16.55
CA LYS A 888 -17.77 -1.99 -17.84
C LYS A 888 -19.08 -1.19 -17.82
N VAL A 889 -18.99 0.08 -18.23
CA VAL A 889 -20.13 1.00 -18.22
C VAL A 889 -20.31 1.64 -19.60
N GLU A 890 -21.56 1.99 -19.91
CA GLU A 890 -21.91 2.83 -21.06
C GLU A 890 -22.59 4.10 -20.56
N PHE A 891 -22.23 5.24 -21.16
CA PHE A 891 -22.88 6.51 -20.90
C PHE A 891 -24.15 6.59 -21.72
N GLY A 892 -25.31 6.57 -21.05
CA GLY A 892 -26.60 6.76 -21.70
C GLY A 892 -26.92 8.23 -21.93
N GLU A 893 -27.83 8.54 -22.90
CA GLU A 893 -28.40 9.87 -23.01
C GLU A 893 -29.08 10.24 -21.68
N ALA A 894 -28.94 11.50 -21.24
CA ALA A 894 -29.44 11.98 -19.96
C ALA A 894 -30.98 11.85 -19.90
N ALA A 895 -31.47 10.69 -19.45
CA ALA A 895 -32.89 10.50 -19.22
C ALA A 895 -33.32 11.44 -18.07
N THR A 896 -34.36 12.21 -18.31
CA THR A 896 -35.06 13.00 -17.30
C THR A 896 -35.69 12.04 -16.30
N TYR A 897 -35.02 11.82 -15.19
CA TYR A 897 -35.59 11.03 -14.09
C TYR A 897 -36.51 11.92 -13.23
N SER A 898 -37.71 11.42 -12.97
CA SER A 898 -38.55 11.92 -11.88
C SER A 898 -37.84 11.64 -10.54
N GLU A 899 -37.93 12.59 -9.61
CA GLU A 899 -37.45 12.44 -8.24
C GLU A 899 -38.29 11.38 -7.49
N ASP A 900 -38.02 10.11 -7.74
CA ASP A 900 -38.48 9.08 -6.83
C ASP A 900 -37.34 8.84 -5.79
N PRO A 901 -37.66 8.85 -4.49
CA PRO A 901 -36.71 8.57 -3.46
C PRO A 901 -36.14 7.16 -3.66
N PRO A 902 -34.87 6.92 -3.25
CA PRO A 902 -34.28 5.59 -3.38
C PRO A 902 -35.17 4.57 -2.68
N LEU A 903 -35.60 3.57 -3.44
CA LEU A 903 -36.37 2.44 -2.90
C LEU A 903 -35.51 1.83 -1.77
N ARG A 904 -35.90 2.08 -0.52
CA ARG A 904 -35.37 1.34 0.61
C ARG A 904 -35.79 -0.12 0.43
N LEU A 905 -34.81 -0.97 0.17
CA LEU A 905 -34.92 -2.42 0.26
C LEU A 905 -34.96 -2.87 1.73
N ASP A 906 -35.82 -2.20 2.54
CA ASP A 906 -35.91 -2.46 3.98
C ASP A 906 -36.83 -3.65 4.32
N MET A 907 -37.41 -4.33 3.33
CA MET A 907 -38.56 -5.21 3.66
C MET A 907 -38.32 -6.70 3.59
N LYS A 908 -37.13 -7.20 3.26
CA LYS A 908 -36.89 -8.66 3.32
C LYS A 908 -35.61 -9.09 4.05
N ILE A 909 -34.67 -8.20 4.26
CA ILE A 909 -33.43 -8.55 5.00
C ILE A 909 -33.65 -8.40 6.50
N ASP A 910 -34.43 -7.41 6.95
CA ASP A 910 -34.70 -7.21 8.38
C ASP A 910 -35.58 -8.32 8.98
N SER A 911 -36.42 -9.00 8.21
CA SER A 911 -37.19 -10.15 8.72
C SER A 911 -36.34 -11.42 8.85
N PHE A 912 -35.25 -11.54 8.14
CA PHE A 912 -34.35 -12.71 8.25
C PHE A 912 -33.29 -12.54 9.35
N LEU A 913 -32.95 -11.29 9.69
CA LEU A 913 -31.99 -10.96 10.76
C LEU A 913 -32.67 -10.70 12.11
N ALA A 914 -33.99 -10.38 12.13
CA ALA A 914 -34.74 -10.14 13.36
C ALA A 914 -35.12 -11.41 14.14
N GLU A 915 -35.01 -12.59 13.55
CA GLU A 915 -35.27 -13.87 14.25
C GLU A 915 -34.04 -14.48 14.94
N LYS A 916 -32.87 -13.82 14.86
CA LYS A 916 -31.71 -14.14 15.70
C LYS A 916 -31.23 -12.92 16.47
N SER A 917 -32.04 -12.41 17.37
CA SER A 917 -31.56 -11.53 18.44
C SER A 917 -30.66 -12.33 19.39
N ILE A 918 -29.37 -12.29 19.14
CA ILE A 918 -28.31 -12.85 20.02
C ILE A 918 -28.03 -11.85 21.14
N GLU A 919 -29.04 -11.34 21.83
CA GLU A 919 -28.80 -10.52 23.03
C GLU A 919 -29.08 -11.27 24.34
N ASN A 920 -29.53 -12.54 24.29
CA ASN A 920 -29.74 -13.29 25.53
C ASN A 920 -29.03 -14.64 25.63
N SER A 921 -28.14 -15.00 24.71
CA SER A 921 -27.38 -16.27 24.78
C SER A 921 -25.90 -16.12 25.10
N VAL A 922 -25.35 -14.91 25.06
CA VAL A 922 -23.91 -14.69 25.34
C VAL A 922 -23.60 -14.70 26.83
N ALA A 923 -24.58 -14.37 27.70
CA ALA A 923 -24.35 -14.38 29.14
C ALA A 923 -24.42 -15.80 29.77
N GLU A 924 -25.12 -16.74 29.17
CA GLU A 924 -25.21 -18.11 29.69
C GLU A 924 -24.19 -19.10 29.10
N THR A 925 -23.71 -18.85 27.87
CA THR A 925 -22.68 -19.70 27.24
C THR A 925 -21.28 -19.43 27.78
N THR A 926 -20.94 -18.22 28.17
CA THR A 926 -19.61 -17.91 28.71
C THR A 926 -19.37 -18.51 30.09
N GLU A 927 -20.39 -18.64 30.91
CA GLU A 927 -20.23 -19.23 32.26
C GLU A 927 -20.13 -20.76 32.22
N THR A 928 -20.74 -21.41 31.24
CA THR A 928 -20.71 -22.85 31.07
C THR A 928 -19.41 -23.30 30.38
N GLU A 929 -18.91 -22.59 29.40
CA GLU A 929 -17.63 -22.86 28.75
C GLU A 929 -16.44 -22.58 29.65
N PHE A 930 -16.50 -21.55 30.51
CA PHE A 930 -15.46 -21.27 31.48
C PHE A 930 -15.37 -22.37 32.54
N LYS A 931 -16.48 -22.87 33.05
CA LYS A 931 -16.51 -24.02 33.99
C LYS A 931 -16.04 -25.31 33.34
N THR A 932 -16.32 -25.50 32.05
CA THR A 932 -15.86 -26.68 31.30
C THR A 932 -14.35 -26.63 31.06
N PHE A 933 -13.81 -25.42 30.83
CA PHE A 933 -12.37 -25.21 30.65
C PHE A 933 -11.60 -25.40 31.97
N GLU A 934 -12.11 -24.91 33.10
CA GLU A 934 -11.50 -25.18 34.39
C GLU A 934 -11.50 -26.65 34.75
N TYR A 935 -12.57 -27.37 34.48
CA TYR A 935 -12.62 -28.83 34.68
C TYR A 935 -11.66 -29.59 33.81
N ALA A 936 -11.52 -29.16 32.53
CA ALA A 936 -10.54 -29.74 31.60
C ALA A 936 -9.11 -29.45 32.06
N LEU A 937 -8.82 -28.25 32.52
CA LEU A 937 -7.50 -27.86 33.00
C LEU A 937 -7.13 -28.62 34.29
N VAL A 938 -8.07 -28.76 35.22
CA VAL A 938 -7.88 -29.53 36.46
C VAL A 938 -7.65 -31.03 36.16
N MET A 939 -8.34 -31.58 35.17
CA MET A 939 -8.14 -32.97 34.73
C MET A 939 -6.77 -33.16 34.10
N VAL A 940 -6.31 -32.25 33.24
CA VAL A 940 -4.99 -32.33 32.59
C VAL A 940 -3.86 -32.19 33.60
N VAL A 941 -3.99 -31.25 34.58
CA VAL A 941 -3.00 -31.11 35.65
C VAL A 941 -2.98 -32.32 36.56
N SER A 942 -4.13 -32.91 36.86
CA SER A 942 -4.23 -34.13 37.65
C SER A 942 -3.58 -35.33 36.93
N TYR A 943 -3.81 -35.50 35.64
CA TYR A 943 -3.19 -36.55 34.84
C TYR A 943 -1.66 -36.38 34.70
N ALA A 944 -1.20 -35.16 34.51
CA ALA A 944 0.23 -34.86 34.44
C ALA A 944 0.94 -35.12 35.79
N THR A 945 0.27 -34.84 36.90
CA THR A 945 0.79 -35.09 38.25
C THR A 945 0.86 -36.61 38.54
N VAL A 946 -0.17 -37.36 38.18
CA VAL A 946 -0.18 -38.82 38.32
C VAL A 946 0.88 -39.47 37.40
N PHE A 947 1.03 -39.00 36.19
CA PHE A 947 2.06 -39.48 35.27
C PHE A 947 3.48 -39.20 35.79
N ALA A 948 3.72 -37.98 36.30
CA ALA A 948 5.00 -37.65 36.93
C ALA A 948 5.32 -38.48 38.15
N LEU A 949 4.31 -38.80 39.00
CA LEU A 949 4.46 -39.68 40.13
C LEU A 949 4.72 -41.15 39.70
N CYS A 950 4.06 -41.59 38.63
CA CYS A 950 4.32 -42.93 38.07
C CYS A 950 5.74 -43.03 37.50
N VAL A 951 6.21 -42.04 36.76
CA VAL A 951 7.59 -41.97 36.22
C VAL A 951 8.61 -41.91 37.35
N TYR A 952 8.32 -41.17 38.41
CA TYR A 952 9.18 -41.07 39.59
C TYR A 952 9.27 -42.44 40.32
N TYR A 953 8.14 -43.15 40.50
CA TYR A 953 8.09 -44.46 41.13
C TYR A 953 8.81 -45.52 40.30
N VAL A 954 8.64 -45.52 38.97
CA VAL A 954 9.36 -46.45 38.07
C VAL A 954 10.87 -46.16 38.10
N LYS A 955 11.30 -44.90 38.08
CA LYS A 955 12.73 -44.55 38.22
C LYS A 955 13.31 -44.93 39.57
N LYS A 956 12.51 -44.92 40.65
CA LYS A 956 12.93 -45.31 42.00
C LYS A 956 13.02 -46.82 42.13
N LYS A 957 12.21 -47.60 41.38
CA LYS A 957 12.25 -49.06 41.36
C LYS A 957 13.40 -49.58 40.52
N VAL A 958 13.73 -48.94 39.39
CA VAL A 958 14.85 -49.27 38.51
C VAL A 958 16.23 -48.90 39.13
N ARG A 959 16.27 -48.10 40.22
CA ARG A 959 17.51 -47.81 40.96
C ARG A 959 17.70 -48.72 42.20
N ARG A 960 16.82 -49.67 42.42
CA ARG A 960 16.90 -50.63 43.52
C ARG A 960 17.11 -52.08 43.11
N ASP A 961 17.03 -52.33 41.84
CA ASP A 961 17.49 -53.56 41.17
C ASP A 961 18.75 -53.25 40.33
#